data_9fdcf343487d7193e7bca7a4455bfdf5
#
_entry.id   9fdcf343487d7193e7bca7a4455bfdf5
#
_cell.length_a   1.000
_cell.length_b   1.000
_cell.length_c   1.000
_cell.angle_alpha   90.00
_cell.angle_beta   90.00
_cell.angle_gamma   90.00
#
_symmetry.space_group_name_H-M   'P 1'
#
loop_
_entity.id
_entity.type
_entity.pdbx_description
1 polymer ?
#
loop_
_entity_poly.entity_id
_entity_poly.type
_entity_poly.pdbx_seq_one_letter_code
_entity_poly.pdbx_strand_id
1 'polypeptide(L)'
;MTSGAVPSCRRVTLALLCLVAGRATAQVDPSGSWRTLQTAHFRIHFRPTTRAAAEHEAREAERAYGLLSRELHAPRGVVDLVLGDDIDAANGFATMFPSNRLTVFAAPPTTDPGLEHFDDWLRLVTTHELTHVFHLDRTKGWWRVVQSVFGRVPGTFPNAYQPSWVAEGLATYYESRLTGGGRVTGSFHTQVLLADAAAGHRRTPWNAVFFTRWPDGYAPYAYGSRFFERLSEAAGDSAIPRFIERTSGQLIPYRVGRQVRRASGRDLQTEWRAGPARAAARSIVPAGNVLAARLWTEPVPRVSPDGRRVAYLWDDGKSAPELRVADAATWRPLRRHRVNRGVRYDWLGDTLIVAQLDFTTRWRIRSDLYRWLPDGAWRRSTRDARLVEPRAGGGRLIVPRLVPGGNRLDLAGLDTAGVIWGEVVPSPNAQWIAATRHHAGHWSLVRWPAAAPESLAVLVDDGGTVSDPAWDGEALLFVADWTGLPQIHRWAHGSPLQRVTAAPFGARTPAALPDGSLLYTTFTAGGWELWRAAPAATIPPPLPEAAPFDSAPPVPVHETGYRAWPSLKPHFWLPLFFDQAGAGRFAGAFTYGSDALGRYAYALDVAVAPSPLRAQGGFALVSHALGNPSLDLSAARQWSLVFVTGAGIVVSEREDHAALGATLEARRWRSFARIRLAAEYRGDGYVADPAQPLASVCVGCVTRDEVGGSATLNLGHLVSAPLAIAPDHGTLLTAVARRREQQGSPRWTNELLGRLLWYARAPGVGGFAHSVLALRAAAGGRAGPGAETFGVGGVSSGVFSLGLGPTLGGSRFFPVRGYAGSSVNGRRAATVSLEYRVPLALVGQALGHLPVGADRFSAALFADAGDAWEPGERARLHRLRSAGAELVADVTVSYDVPLRLRVGVAEPLASPPGGAARRPQGYVALAADF
;
A
#
# COMPACT_ATOMS: atom_id res chain seq x y z
N MET A 1 45.45 8.36 -8.74
CA MET A 1 45.22 7.27 -7.79
C MET A 1 43.75 7.27 -7.42
N THR A 2 43.03 6.23 -7.76
CA THR A 2 41.56 6.17 -7.73
C THR A 2 41.10 5.94 -6.32
N SER A 3 40.50 6.95 -5.70
CA SER A 3 39.73 6.76 -4.46
C SER A 3 38.39 6.11 -4.77
N GLY A 4 38.32 4.79 -4.67
CA GLY A 4 37.09 4.06 -4.60
C GLY A 4 36.43 4.37 -3.25
N ALA A 5 35.44 5.25 -3.24
CA ALA A 5 34.61 5.48 -2.05
C ALA A 5 33.86 4.20 -1.73
N VAL A 6 34.31 3.47 -0.71
CA VAL A 6 33.53 2.38 -0.09
C VAL A 6 32.29 3.01 0.52
N PRO A 7 31.08 2.62 0.10
CA PRO A 7 29.85 3.13 0.73
C PRO A 7 29.87 2.71 2.20
N SER A 8 29.84 3.68 3.11
CA SER A 8 29.87 3.40 4.53
C SER A 8 28.70 2.49 4.91
N CYS A 9 28.96 1.43 5.65
CA CYS A 9 27.97 0.44 6.15
C CYS A 9 26.77 1.11 6.85
N ARG A 10 26.95 2.31 7.36
CA ARG A 10 25.95 3.18 7.99
C ARG A 10 24.81 3.59 7.05
N ARG A 11 25.08 3.84 5.76
CA ARG A 11 24.04 4.22 4.79
C ARG A 11 23.09 3.07 4.49
N VAL A 12 23.59 1.84 4.52
CA VAL A 12 22.81 0.62 4.30
C VAL A 12 21.94 0.32 5.54
N THR A 13 22.46 0.49 6.75
CA THR A 13 21.72 0.21 8.00
C THR A 13 20.61 1.24 8.23
N LEU A 14 20.87 2.53 8.02
CA LEU A 14 19.85 3.58 8.12
C LEU A 14 18.76 3.41 7.07
N ALA A 15 19.12 3.05 5.85
CA ALA A 15 18.22 2.80 4.74
C ALA A 15 17.30 1.58 5.00
N LEU A 16 17.84 0.47 5.52
CA LEU A 16 17.06 -0.70 5.90
C LEU A 16 16.07 -0.43 7.03
N LEU A 17 16.48 0.35 8.05
CA LEU A 17 15.62 0.72 9.18
C LEU A 17 14.46 1.64 8.77
N CYS A 18 14.67 2.52 7.82
CA CYS A 18 13.65 3.44 7.34
C CYS A 18 12.70 2.81 6.30
N LEU A 19 13.08 1.72 5.62
CA LEU A 19 12.17 0.93 4.79
C LEU A 19 11.04 0.30 5.59
N VAL A 20 11.34 -0.18 6.79
CA VAL A 20 10.34 -0.75 7.69
C VAL A 20 9.40 0.33 8.23
N ALA A 21 9.89 1.55 8.41
CA ALA A 21 9.11 2.68 8.93
C ALA A 21 8.28 3.42 7.87
N GLY A 22 8.74 3.45 6.62
CA GLY A 22 8.10 4.22 5.54
C GLY A 22 6.76 3.67 5.04
N ARG A 23 6.37 2.46 5.42
CA ARG A 23 5.10 1.85 5.00
C ARG A 23 3.91 2.12 5.94
N ALA A 24 4.15 2.64 7.13
CA ALA A 24 3.12 2.83 8.15
C ALA A 24 2.74 4.31 8.39
N THR A 25 2.80 5.16 7.38
CA THR A 25 2.18 6.49 7.50
C THR A 25 0.68 6.33 7.30
N ALA A 26 -0.06 6.47 8.40
CA ALA A 26 -1.51 6.56 8.36
C ALA A 26 -1.94 7.60 7.31
N GLN A 27 -2.80 7.19 6.37
CA GLN A 27 -3.42 8.12 5.40
C GLN A 27 -4.53 8.91 6.10
N VAL A 28 -4.19 9.56 7.19
CA VAL A 28 -5.08 10.41 7.98
C VAL A 28 -4.54 11.83 7.90
N ASP A 29 -5.40 12.81 7.75
CA ASP A 29 -5.01 14.23 7.80
C ASP A 29 -4.60 14.59 9.23
N PRO A 30 -3.32 14.77 9.54
CA PRO A 30 -2.87 15.03 10.90
C PRO A 30 -3.12 16.47 11.35
N SER A 31 -3.55 17.34 10.46
CA SER A 31 -3.79 18.75 10.74
C SER A 31 -5.10 19.00 11.48
N GLY A 32 -5.30 20.22 11.93
CA GLY A 32 -6.54 20.67 12.59
C GLY A 32 -6.70 20.15 14.01
N SER A 33 -7.95 20.23 14.50
CA SER A 33 -8.29 19.88 15.88
C SER A 33 -8.51 18.39 16.02
N TRP A 34 -7.77 17.77 16.91
CA TRP A 34 -7.91 16.38 17.32
C TRP A 34 -8.15 16.29 18.82
N ARG A 35 -8.96 15.34 19.23
CA ARG A 35 -9.27 15.01 20.63
C ARG A 35 -8.81 13.61 20.94
N THR A 36 -8.74 13.27 22.22
CA THR A 36 -8.35 11.94 22.69
C THR A 36 -9.33 11.50 23.78
N LEU A 37 -9.97 10.34 23.57
CA LEU A 37 -10.62 9.59 24.64
C LEU A 37 -9.59 8.63 25.22
N GLN A 38 -9.38 8.71 26.54
CA GLN A 38 -8.54 7.78 27.25
C GLN A 38 -9.41 6.78 28.01
N THR A 39 -9.13 5.50 27.79
CA THR A 39 -9.71 4.36 28.50
C THR A 39 -8.65 3.68 29.35
N ALA A 40 -8.91 2.49 29.88
CA ALA A 40 -7.93 1.72 30.65
C ALA A 40 -6.72 1.30 29.81
N HIS A 41 -6.93 0.88 28.55
CA HIS A 41 -5.88 0.32 27.70
C HIS A 41 -5.57 1.14 26.44
N PHE A 42 -6.41 2.14 26.11
CA PHE A 42 -6.30 2.89 24.85
C PHE A 42 -6.24 4.41 25.04
N ARG A 43 -5.59 5.07 24.07
CA ARG A 43 -5.76 6.48 23.74
C ARG A 43 -6.37 6.55 22.35
N ILE A 44 -7.66 6.88 22.26
CA ILE A 44 -8.40 6.92 21.00
C ILE A 44 -8.40 8.35 20.50
N HIS A 45 -7.72 8.58 19.38
CA HIS A 45 -7.58 9.87 18.75
C HIS A 45 -8.63 10.03 17.66
N PHE A 46 -9.37 11.12 17.71
CA PHE A 46 -10.52 11.34 16.84
C PHE A 46 -10.73 12.82 16.52
N ARG A 47 -11.47 13.11 15.46
CA ARG A 47 -11.93 14.47 15.17
C ARG A 47 -13.25 14.75 15.91
N PRO A 48 -13.53 16.00 16.31
CA PRO A 48 -14.81 16.33 16.98
C PRO A 48 -16.05 15.86 16.21
N THR A 49 -15.99 15.84 14.87
CA THR A 49 -17.07 15.35 13.99
C THR A 49 -17.31 13.85 14.05
N THR A 50 -16.37 13.07 14.60
CA THR A 50 -16.48 11.59 14.70
C THR A 50 -16.66 11.13 16.15
N ARG A 51 -17.11 12.02 17.07
CA ARG A 51 -17.21 11.75 18.50
C ARG A 51 -18.05 10.49 18.81
N ALA A 52 -19.25 10.39 18.26
CA ALA A 52 -20.13 9.25 18.52
C ALA A 52 -19.50 7.92 18.10
N ALA A 53 -18.85 7.91 16.93
CA ALA A 53 -18.09 6.73 16.47
C ALA A 53 -16.88 6.43 17.38
N ALA A 54 -16.20 7.46 17.93
CA ALA A 54 -15.09 7.27 18.84
C ALA A 54 -15.52 6.71 20.20
N GLU A 55 -16.68 7.11 20.71
CA GLU A 55 -17.27 6.55 21.93
C GLU A 55 -17.72 5.09 21.73
N HIS A 56 -18.25 4.77 20.54
CA HIS A 56 -18.54 3.39 20.18
C HIS A 56 -17.26 2.56 20.06
N GLU A 57 -16.27 3.06 19.34
CA GLU A 57 -14.95 2.44 19.20
C GLU A 57 -14.28 2.17 20.56
N ALA A 58 -14.42 3.09 21.53
CA ALA A 58 -13.86 2.91 22.88
C ALA A 58 -14.43 1.67 23.58
N ARG A 59 -15.72 1.41 23.43
CA ARG A 59 -16.37 0.22 23.98
C ARG A 59 -15.90 -1.06 23.30
N GLU A 60 -15.88 -1.04 21.96
CA GLU A 60 -15.49 -2.22 21.17
C GLU A 60 -13.99 -2.54 21.33
N ALA A 61 -13.12 -1.54 21.40
CA ALA A 61 -11.70 -1.72 21.66
C ALA A 61 -11.41 -2.36 23.03
N GLU A 62 -12.05 -1.87 24.09
CA GLU A 62 -11.92 -2.47 25.43
C GLU A 62 -12.49 -3.88 25.49
N ARG A 63 -13.62 -4.15 24.80
CA ARG A 63 -14.18 -5.49 24.66
C ARG A 63 -13.19 -6.43 23.98
N ALA A 64 -12.65 -6.02 22.81
CA ALA A 64 -11.67 -6.82 22.05
C ALA A 64 -10.40 -7.08 22.89
N TYR A 65 -9.90 -6.07 23.60
CA TYR A 65 -8.77 -6.23 24.52
C TYR A 65 -9.03 -7.25 25.62
N GLY A 66 -10.21 -7.17 26.24
CA GLY A 66 -10.60 -8.09 27.29
C GLY A 66 -10.72 -9.54 26.80
N LEU A 67 -11.31 -9.74 25.61
CA LEU A 67 -11.46 -11.07 25.01
C LEU A 67 -10.09 -11.65 24.60
N LEU A 68 -9.26 -10.87 23.88
CA LEU A 68 -7.92 -11.30 23.49
C LEU A 68 -7.02 -11.60 24.69
N SER A 69 -7.14 -10.84 25.78
CA SER A 69 -6.32 -11.05 27.00
C SER A 69 -6.63 -12.34 27.75
N ARG A 70 -7.77 -12.98 27.47
CA ARG A 70 -8.10 -14.32 28.02
C ARG A 70 -7.34 -15.42 27.30
N GLU A 71 -6.98 -15.20 26.04
CA GLU A 71 -6.34 -16.19 25.18
C GLU A 71 -4.86 -15.90 24.94
N LEU A 72 -4.48 -14.62 24.82
CA LEU A 72 -3.14 -14.15 24.47
C LEU A 72 -2.55 -13.27 25.57
N HIS A 73 -1.24 -13.17 25.61
CA HIS A 73 -0.58 -12.21 26.49
C HIS A 73 -0.80 -10.78 26.03
N ALA A 74 -1.27 -9.93 26.91
CA ALA A 74 -1.52 -8.53 26.65
C ALA A 74 -0.26 -7.76 26.19
N PRO A 75 -0.41 -6.82 25.25
CA PRO A 75 0.68 -5.96 24.80
C PRO A 75 1.14 -5.01 25.90
N ARG A 76 2.31 -4.44 25.72
CA ARG A 76 2.93 -3.55 26.69
C ARG A 76 2.43 -2.13 26.54
N GLY A 77 2.00 -1.55 27.64
CA GLY A 77 1.59 -0.15 27.72
C GLY A 77 0.26 0.13 27.05
N VAL A 78 -0.05 1.40 26.93
CA VAL A 78 -1.29 1.88 26.33
C VAL A 78 -1.16 1.85 24.81
N VAL A 79 -2.21 1.43 24.12
CA VAL A 79 -2.28 1.38 22.65
C VAL A 79 -2.88 2.68 22.14
N ASP A 80 -2.22 3.33 21.18
CA ASP A 80 -2.78 4.46 20.45
C ASP A 80 -3.71 3.95 19.35
N LEU A 81 -4.97 4.38 19.35
CA LEU A 81 -5.94 4.07 18.30
C LEU A 81 -6.35 5.36 17.59
N VAL A 82 -6.13 5.44 16.29
CA VAL A 82 -6.53 6.57 15.46
C VAL A 82 -7.79 6.20 14.70
N LEU A 83 -8.90 6.87 15.01
CA LEU A 83 -10.14 6.73 14.25
C LEU A 83 -10.13 7.72 13.09
N GLY A 84 -9.82 7.22 11.90
CA GLY A 84 -9.71 7.98 10.66
C GLY A 84 -11.05 8.09 9.93
N ASP A 85 -11.34 9.28 9.40
CA ASP A 85 -12.51 9.53 8.55
C ASP A 85 -12.09 10.25 7.25
N ASP A 86 -10.82 10.15 6.89
CA ASP A 86 -10.27 10.84 5.71
C ASP A 86 -10.32 9.97 4.43
N ILE A 87 -10.70 8.70 4.53
CA ILE A 87 -10.78 7.76 3.40
C ILE A 87 -12.16 7.10 3.38
N ASP A 88 -12.84 7.18 2.24
CA ASP A 88 -14.15 6.54 2.00
C ASP A 88 -13.97 5.08 1.51
N ALA A 89 -13.17 4.33 2.24
CA ALA A 89 -12.99 2.88 2.07
C ALA A 89 -12.77 2.23 3.43
N ALA A 90 -13.32 1.06 3.61
CA ALA A 90 -13.13 0.24 4.79
C ALA A 90 -11.70 -0.29 4.84
N ASN A 91 -11.00 -0.07 5.94
CA ASN A 91 -9.67 -0.62 6.19
C ASN A 91 -9.24 -0.40 7.64
N GLY A 92 -8.20 -1.13 8.06
CA GLY A 92 -7.47 -0.93 9.29
C GLY A 92 -6.00 -1.27 9.08
N PHE A 93 -5.15 -0.87 10.00
CA PHE A 93 -3.78 -1.35 10.09
C PHE A 93 -3.19 -1.13 11.48
N ALA A 94 -2.29 -2.04 11.85
CA ALA A 94 -1.60 -2.05 13.11
C ALA A 94 -0.09 -1.88 12.93
N THR A 95 0.56 -1.29 13.91
CA THR A 95 2.02 -1.30 14.04
C THR A 95 2.43 -1.42 15.51
N MET A 96 3.46 -2.20 15.77
CA MET A 96 4.10 -2.29 17.07
C MET A 96 5.29 -1.32 17.20
N PHE A 97 5.64 -0.61 16.14
CA PHE A 97 6.84 0.23 16.13
C PHE A 97 6.55 1.65 15.61
N PRO A 98 7.10 2.72 16.25
CA PRO A 98 7.90 2.74 17.49
C PRO A 98 7.08 2.48 18.74
N SER A 99 5.75 2.58 18.70
CA SER A 99 4.79 2.26 19.77
C SER A 99 3.63 1.46 19.21
N ASN A 100 2.91 0.75 20.08
CA ASN A 100 1.70 0.03 19.70
C ASN A 100 0.63 1.01 19.22
N ARG A 101 0.18 0.85 17.98
CA ARG A 101 -0.75 1.76 17.33
C ARG A 101 -1.68 1.01 16.39
N LEU A 102 -2.95 1.39 16.41
CA LEU A 102 -3.96 1.01 15.45
C LEU A 102 -4.41 2.26 14.68
N THR A 103 -4.77 2.08 13.42
CA THR A 103 -5.56 3.05 12.68
C THR A 103 -6.75 2.31 12.10
N VAL A 104 -7.94 2.79 12.37
CA VAL A 104 -9.20 2.22 11.92
C VAL A 104 -9.95 3.28 11.14
N PHE A 105 -10.43 2.94 9.95
CA PHE A 105 -11.29 3.84 9.18
C PHE A 105 -12.75 3.62 9.52
N ALA A 106 -13.42 4.72 9.80
CA ALA A 106 -14.82 4.71 10.23
C ALA A 106 -15.82 4.33 9.11
N ALA A 107 -15.42 4.37 7.84
CA ALA A 107 -16.26 3.96 6.72
C ALA A 107 -16.45 2.44 6.71
N PRO A 108 -17.70 1.91 6.80
CA PRO A 108 -17.96 0.48 6.77
C PRO A 108 -17.81 -0.10 5.35
N PRO A 109 -17.52 -1.40 5.22
CA PRO A 109 -17.59 -2.11 3.95
C PRO A 109 -19.05 -2.34 3.56
N THR A 110 -19.47 -1.81 2.43
CA THR A 110 -20.87 -1.95 1.96
C THR A 110 -21.02 -2.97 0.84
N THR A 111 -19.94 -3.28 0.11
CA THR A 111 -19.96 -4.15 -1.08
C THR A 111 -18.64 -4.86 -1.33
N ASP A 112 -17.79 -5.02 -0.32
CA ASP A 112 -16.58 -5.84 -0.42
C ASP A 112 -16.88 -7.28 -0.01
N PRO A 113 -16.86 -8.26 -0.95
CA PRO A 113 -17.19 -9.64 -0.64
C PRO A 113 -16.34 -10.27 0.46
N GLY A 114 -15.10 -9.76 0.62
CA GLY A 114 -14.19 -10.21 1.67
C GLY A 114 -14.52 -9.67 3.06
N LEU A 115 -15.33 -8.63 3.18
CA LEU A 115 -15.60 -7.94 4.44
C LEU A 115 -17.11 -7.81 4.77
N GLU A 116 -18.02 -8.38 3.97
CA GLU A 116 -19.47 -8.27 4.16
C GLU A 116 -19.98 -8.93 5.44
N HIS A 117 -19.30 -9.97 5.93
CA HIS A 117 -19.77 -10.77 7.06
C HIS A 117 -19.24 -10.20 8.37
N PHE A 118 -19.97 -9.26 8.96
CA PHE A 118 -19.66 -8.64 10.26
C PHE A 118 -20.95 -8.41 11.06
N ASP A 119 -20.83 -8.44 12.39
CA ASP A 119 -21.88 -8.03 13.30
C ASP A 119 -21.80 -6.53 13.61
N ASP A 120 -20.59 -6.00 13.75
CA ASP A 120 -20.26 -4.58 13.87
C ASP A 120 -18.89 -4.32 13.21
N TRP A 121 -18.85 -3.32 12.33
CA TRP A 121 -17.63 -3.04 11.56
C TRP A 121 -16.45 -2.64 12.44
N LEU A 122 -16.66 -1.70 13.39
CA LEU A 122 -15.58 -1.22 14.26
C LEU A 122 -15.10 -2.34 15.18
N ARG A 123 -16.00 -3.18 15.68
CA ARG A 123 -15.67 -4.40 16.45
C ARG A 123 -14.79 -5.36 15.66
N LEU A 124 -15.21 -5.67 14.42
CA LEU A 124 -14.49 -6.60 13.57
C LEU A 124 -13.06 -6.12 13.29
N VAL A 125 -12.94 -4.90 12.72
CA VAL A 125 -11.65 -4.35 12.30
C VAL A 125 -10.74 -4.12 13.51
N THR A 126 -11.26 -3.63 14.62
CA THR A 126 -10.45 -3.42 15.83
C THR A 126 -10.00 -4.73 16.44
N THR A 127 -10.82 -5.78 16.45
CA THR A 127 -10.40 -7.11 16.90
C THR A 127 -9.29 -7.66 16.01
N HIS A 128 -9.40 -7.50 14.69
CA HIS A 128 -8.37 -7.88 13.73
C HIS A 128 -7.04 -7.15 13.99
N GLU A 129 -7.06 -5.83 13.99
CA GLU A 129 -5.87 -5.00 14.14
C GLU A 129 -5.23 -5.13 15.53
N LEU A 130 -6.04 -5.27 16.57
CA LEU A 130 -5.54 -5.49 17.92
C LEU A 130 -4.87 -6.87 18.06
N THR A 131 -5.35 -7.88 17.34
CA THR A 131 -4.69 -9.20 17.28
C THR A 131 -3.27 -9.06 16.74
N HIS A 132 -3.04 -8.22 15.72
CA HIS A 132 -1.67 -7.93 15.26
C HIS A 132 -0.81 -7.34 16.38
N VAL A 133 -1.34 -6.41 17.18
CA VAL A 133 -0.59 -5.83 18.30
C VAL A 133 -0.26 -6.89 19.35
N PHE A 134 -1.22 -7.72 19.77
CA PHE A 134 -1.00 -8.84 20.71
C PHE A 134 0.07 -9.81 20.20
N HIS A 135 0.04 -10.13 18.92
CA HIS A 135 0.97 -11.05 18.29
C HIS A 135 2.37 -10.46 18.11
N LEU A 136 2.47 -9.27 17.47
CA LEU A 136 3.73 -8.70 17.03
C LEU A 136 4.52 -8.04 18.17
N ASP A 137 3.85 -7.43 19.17
CA ASP A 137 4.53 -6.84 20.35
C ASP A 137 5.08 -7.90 21.29
N ARG A 138 4.56 -9.13 21.22
CA ARG A 138 4.99 -10.20 22.12
C ARG A 138 6.46 -10.56 21.91
N THR A 139 7.28 -10.31 22.92
CA THR A 139 8.72 -10.53 22.90
C THR A 139 9.17 -11.19 24.19
N LYS A 140 10.01 -12.23 24.11
CA LYS A 140 10.43 -13.08 25.22
C LYS A 140 11.93 -13.41 25.16
N GLY A 141 12.46 -13.89 26.26
CA GLY A 141 13.85 -14.35 26.37
C GLY A 141 14.86 -13.26 26.06
N TRP A 142 15.88 -13.59 25.29
CA TRP A 142 16.98 -12.67 24.94
C TRP A 142 16.50 -11.36 24.31
N TRP A 143 15.53 -11.41 23.41
CA TRP A 143 14.99 -10.22 22.78
C TRP A 143 14.36 -9.26 23.78
N ARG A 144 13.73 -9.79 24.83
CA ARG A 144 13.20 -8.98 25.91
C ARG A 144 14.31 -8.27 26.70
N VAL A 145 15.44 -8.95 26.94
CA VAL A 145 16.62 -8.35 27.58
C VAL A 145 17.19 -7.25 26.71
N VAL A 146 17.33 -7.47 25.39
CA VAL A 146 17.79 -6.43 24.47
C VAL A 146 16.87 -5.21 24.50
N GLN A 147 15.56 -5.43 24.49
CA GLN A 147 14.60 -4.33 24.55
C GLN A 147 14.54 -3.62 25.91
N SER A 148 14.95 -4.26 27.00
CA SER A 148 15.02 -3.57 28.32
C SER A 148 16.16 -2.55 28.37
N VAL A 149 17.23 -2.76 27.60
CA VAL A 149 18.39 -1.85 27.51
C VAL A 149 18.19 -0.79 26.42
N PHE A 150 17.80 -1.22 25.22
CA PHE A 150 17.78 -0.38 24.04
C PHE A 150 16.38 0.13 23.65
N GLY A 151 15.35 -0.26 24.40
CA GLY A 151 13.95 0.05 24.08
C GLY A 151 13.41 -0.79 22.91
N ARG A 152 12.40 -0.28 22.24
CA ARG A 152 11.69 -0.95 21.13
C ARG A 152 12.47 -0.86 19.82
N VAL A 153 13.66 -1.45 19.77
CA VAL A 153 14.51 -1.40 18.59
C VAL A 153 13.87 -2.19 17.44
N PRO A 154 13.79 -1.63 16.21
CA PRO A 154 13.39 -2.40 15.04
C PRO A 154 14.28 -3.64 14.89
N GLY A 155 13.69 -4.75 14.47
CA GLY A 155 14.43 -6.01 14.33
C GLY A 155 14.46 -6.89 15.59
N THR A 156 14.03 -6.37 16.74
CA THR A 156 13.99 -7.15 18.01
C THR A 156 12.61 -7.74 18.32
N PHE A 157 11.73 -7.80 17.32
CA PHE A 157 10.38 -8.36 17.38
C PHE A 157 10.31 -9.65 16.56
N PRO A 158 10.56 -10.84 17.16
CA PRO A 158 10.69 -12.09 16.41
C PRO A 158 9.46 -12.46 15.60
N ASN A 159 8.26 -12.10 16.05
CA ASN A 159 7.01 -12.40 15.36
C ASN A 159 6.81 -11.55 14.09
N ALA A 160 7.50 -10.42 13.94
CA ALA A 160 7.45 -9.60 12.72
C ALA A 160 8.19 -10.21 11.51
N TYR A 161 8.95 -11.28 11.73
CA TYR A 161 9.67 -12.00 10.66
C TYR A 161 8.95 -13.25 10.19
N GLN A 162 7.71 -13.42 10.57
CA GLN A 162 6.88 -14.53 10.11
C GLN A 162 6.25 -14.19 8.76
N PRO A 163 5.89 -15.19 7.93
CA PRO A 163 5.20 -14.94 6.68
C PRO A 163 3.83 -14.29 6.93
N SER A 164 3.38 -13.44 6.02
CA SER A 164 2.11 -12.69 6.14
C SER A 164 0.91 -13.57 6.46
N TRP A 165 0.85 -14.81 5.97
CA TRP A 165 -0.26 -15.73 6.31
C TRP A 165 -0.34 -16.08 7.80
N VAL A 166 0.79 -15.97 8.55
CA VAL A 166 0.75 -16.16 10.01
C VAL A 166 0.11 -14.95 10.68
N ALA A 167 0.54 -13.74 10.33
CA ALA A 167 0.00 -12.52 10.91
C ALA A 167 -1.47 -12.30 10.51
N GLU A 168 -1.76 -12.33 9.21
CA GLU A 168 -3.10 -12.09 8.66
C GLU A 168 -4.07 -13.23 8.99
N GLY A 169 -3.59 -14.47 8.87
CA GLY A 169 -4.41 -15.64 9.18
C GLY A 169 -4.78 -15.72 10.66
N LEU A 170 -3.85 -15.34 11.57
CA LEU A 170 -4.13 -15.28 12.99
C LEU A 170 -5.16 -14.20 13.33
N ALA A 171 -5.00 -13.01 12.75
CA ALA A 171 -5.94 -11.91 12.96
C ALA A 171 -7.33 -12.25 12.41
N THR A 172 -7.41 -12.85 11.22
CA THR A 172 -8.66 -13.34 10.61
C THR A 172 -9.31 -14.46 11.41
N TYR A 173 -8.54 -15.36 12.02
CA TYR A 173 -9.05 -16.39 12.91
C TYR A 173 -9.68 -15.77 14.17
N TYR A 174 -8.98 -14.83 14.83
CA TYR A 174 -9.47 -14.22 16.06
C TYR A 174 -10.62 -13.24 15.82
N GLU A 175 -10.65 -12.50 14.70
CA GLU A 175 -11.82 -11.68 14.37
C GLU A 175 -13.09 -12.54 14.29
N SER A 176 -13.01 -13.72 13.64
CA SER A 176 -14.16 -14.61 13.50
C SER A 176 -14.52 -15.38 14.77
N ARG A 177 -13.52 -15.67 15.60
CA ARG A 177 -13.72 -16.38 16.87
C ARG A 177 -14.32 -15.51 17.97
N LEU A 178 -13.98 -14.21 17.97
CA LEU A 178 -14.29 -13.29 19.07
C LEU A 178 -15.40 -12.26 18.74
N THR A 179 -15.90 -12.27 17.50
CA THR A 179 -17.04 -11.44 17.08
C THR A 179 -18.17 -12.33 16.57
N GLY A 180 -19.32 -11.76 16.27
CA GLY A 180 -20.44 -12.46 15.65
C GLY A 180 -20.32 -12.62 14.13
N GLY A 181 -19.21 -12.20 13.52
CA GLY A 181 -18.95 -12.23 12.09
C GLY A 181 -17.56 -12.73 11.75
N GLY A 182 -16.96 -12.15 10.72
CA GLY A 182 -15.57 -12.40 10.32
C GLY A 182 -15.41 -13.32 9.11
N ARG A 183 -14.20 -13.29 8.56
CA ARG A 183 -13.89 -13.89 7.26
C ARG A 183 -13.80 -15.42 7.26
N VAL A 184 -13.64 -16.07 8.42
CA VAL A 184 -13.68 -17.54 8.52
C VAL A 184 -15.12 -18.04 8.43
N THR A 185 -16.05 -17.35 9.07
CA THR A 185 -17.49 -17.66 9.04
C THR A 185 -18.15 -17.21 7.74
N GLY A 186 -17.62 -16.17 7.10
CA GLY A 186 -18.08 -15.67 5.81
C GLY A 186 -17.79 -16.63 4.65
N SER A 187 -18.60 -16.56 3.61
CA SER A 187 -18.56 -17.49 2.47
C SER A 187 -17.41 -17.23 1.49
N PHE A 188 -16.88 -15.98 1.40
CA PHE A 188 -15.92 -15.60 0.37
C PHE A 188 -14.57 -16.31 0.49
N HIS A 189 -14.00 -16.43 1.69
CA HIS A 189 -12.74 -17.20 1.87
C HIS A 189 -12.93 -18.68 1.55
N THR A 190 -14.09 -19.25 1.87
CA THR A 190 -14.46 -20.61 1.46
C THR A 190 -14.49 -20.73 -0.06
N GLN A 191 -15.08 -19.75 -0.76
CA GLN A 191 -15.10 -19.69 -2.23
C GLN A 191 -13.68 -19.66 -2.83
N VAL A 192 -12.76 -18.83 -2.28
CA VAL A 192 -11.35 -18.76 -2.70
C VAL A 192 -10.66 -20.14 -2.58
N LEU A 193 -10.80 -20.79 -1.44
CA LEU A 193 -10.18 -22.09 -1.18
C LEU A 193 -10.75 -23.21 -2.07
N LEU A 194 -12.07 -23.19 -2.31
CA LEU A 194 -12.75 -24.12 -3.22
C LEU A 194 -12.27 -23.96 -4.66
N ALA A 195 -12.19 -22.74 -5.15
CA ALA A 195 -11.76 -22.43 -6.50
C ALA A 195 -10.32 -22.92 -6.74
N ASP A 196 -9.40 -22.65 -5.80
CA ASP A 196 -8.01 -23.12 -5.88
C ASP A 196 -7.92 -24.65 -5.84
N ALA A 197 -8.68 -25.30 -4.95
CA ALA A 197 -8.71 -26.77 -4.84
C ALA A 197 -9.23 -27.44 -6.13
N ALA A 198 -10.30 -26.89 -6.73
CA ALA A 198 -10.87 -27.39 -7.97
C ALA A 198 -9.91 -27.25 -9.16
N ALA A 199 -9.10 -26.21 -9.18
CA ALA A 199 -8.05 -26.01 -10.19
C ALA A 199 -6.79 -26.87 -9.94
N GLY A 200 -6.76 -27.67 -8.89
CA GLY A 200 -5.57 -28.45 -8.51
C GLY A 200 -4.42 -27.61 -7.94
N HIS A 201 -4.67 -26.34 -7.62
CA HIS A 201 -3.68 -25.47 -7.02
C HIS A 201 -3.49 -25.82 -5.54
N ARG A 202 -2.35 -26.43 -5.23
CA ARG A 202 -1.97 -26.75 -3.84
C ARG A 202 -0.91 -25.78 -3.37
N ARG A 203 -1.34 -24.60 -2.91
CA ARG A 203 -0.41 -23.59 -2.41
C ARG A 203 0.29 -24.10 -1.16
N THR A 204 1.59 -23.92 -1.10
CA THR A 204 2.36 -24.20 0.12
C THR A 204 2.26 -23.00 1.07
N PRO A 205 2.53 -23.17 2.38
CA PRO A 205 2.59 -22.03 3.30
C PRO A 205 3.55 -20.94 2.87
N TRP A 206 4.59 -21.30 2.13
CA TRP A 206 5.63 -20.37 1.68
C TRP A 206 5.23 -19.60 0.42
N ASN A 207 4.30 -20.15 -0.38
CA ASN A 207 3.79 -19.51 -1.59
C ASN A 207 2.53 -18.67 -1.34
N ALA A 208 1.89 -18.81 -0.19
CA ALA A 208 0.70 -18.05 0.19
C ALA A 208 0.98 -16.57 0.53
N VAL A 209 2.23 -16.12 0.42
CA VAL A 209 2.64 -14.73 0.67
C VAL A 209 2.70 -13.85 -0.59
N PHE A 210 2.60 -14.43 -1.80
CA PHE A 210 2.77 -13.67 -3.05
C PHE A 210 1.47 -13.06 -3.55
N PHE A 211 1.35 -11.75 -3.47
CA PHE A 211 0.16 -10.97 -3.87
C PHE A 211 -0.02 -10.80 -5.38
N THR A 212 0.96 -11.17 -6.19
CA THR A 212 0.94 -10.99 -7.64
C THR A 212 0.31 -12.15 -8.40
N ARG A 213 0.14 -13.29 -7.74
CA ARG A 213 -0.59 -14.41 -8.32
C ARG A 213 -2.03 -14.41 -7.84
N TRP A 214 -2.96 -14.48 -8.77
CA TRP A 214 -4.37 -14.61 -8.44
C TRP A 214 -4.68 -16.04 -7.91
N PRO A 215 -5.40 -16.20 -6.79
CA PRO A 215 -6.03 -15.20 -5.91
C PRO A 215 -5.13 -14.72 -4.77
N ASP A 216 -3.90 -14.46 -4.98
CA ASP A 216 -2.88 -14.25 -3.93
C ASP A 216 -3.16 -13.08 -3.00
N GLY A 217 -3.89 -12.08 -3.44
CA GLY A 217 -4.35 -11.01 -2.56
C GLY A 217 -5.13 -11.49 -1.34
N TYR A 218 -5.84 -12.61 -1.46
CA TYR A 218 -6.63 -13.21 -0.39
C TYR A 218 -5.95 -14.43 0.25
N ALA A 219 -4.93 -14.99 -0.38
CA ALA A 219 -4.31 -16.24 0.06
C ALA A 219 -3.77 -16.19 1.51
N PRO A 220 -3.06 -15.14 1.98
CA PRO A 220 -2.61 -15.08 3.36
C PRO A 220 -3.75 -15.16 4.36
N TYR A 221 -4.86 -14.49 4.09
CA TYR A 221 -6.07 -14.47 4.94
C TYR A 221 -6.79 -15.81 4.91
N ALA A 222 -7.16 -16.29 3.72
CA ALA A 222 -7.99 -17.48 3.55
C ALA A 222 -7.25 -18.76 4.00
N TYR A 223 -6.03 -18.99 3.53
CA TYR A 223 -5.25 -20.16 3.93
C TYR A 223 -4.75 -20.07 5.36
N GLY A 224 -4.31 -18.88 5.80
CA GLY A 224 -3.78 -18.67 7.14
C GLY A 224 -4.85 -18.87 8.22
N SER A 225 -6.04 -18.30 8.04
CA SER A 225 -7.12 -18.43 9.02
C SER A 225 -7.60 -19.88 9.12
N ARG A 226 -7.75 -20.57 7.97
CA ARG A 226 -8.11 -21.99 7.95
C ARG A 226 -7.06 -22.89 8.60
N PHE A 227 -5.77 -22.53 8.46
CA PHE A 227 -4.70 -23.24 9.16
C PHE A 227 -4.87 -23.11 10.69
N PHE A 228 -5.14 -21.90 11.22
CA PHE A 228 -5.29 -21.71 12.66
C PHE A 228 -6.58 -22.36 13.20
N GLU A 229 -7.67 -22.28 12.46
CA GLU A 229 -8.91 -23.01 12.79
C GLU A 229 -8.63 -24.51 12.87
N ARG A 230 -7.98 -25.08 11.87
CA ARG A 230 -7.62 -26.49 11.83
C ARG A 230 -6.65 -26.89 12.96
N LEU A 231 -5.69 -26.01 13.27
CA LEU A 231 -4.75 -26.24 14.36
C LEU A 231 -5.45 -26.25 15.72
N SER A 232 -6.42 -25.37 15.93
CA SER A 232 -7.25 -25.32 17.13
C SER A 232 -8.11 -26.58 17.25
N GLU A 233 -8.79 -27.00 16.18
CA GLU A 233 -9.57 -28.25 16.14
C GLU A 233 -8.72 -29.49 16.44
N ALA A 234 -7.51 -29.58 15.87
CA ALA A 234 -6.67 -30.77 15.94
C ALA A 234 -5.83 -30.89 17.20
N ALA A 235 -5.51 -29.77 17.87
CA ALA A 235 -4.59 -29.72 19.01
C ALA A 235 -5.10 -28.92 20.20
N GLY A 236 -6.35 -28.46 20.15
CA GLY A 236 -7.01 -27.62 21.15
C GLY A 236 -6.60 -26.16 21.08
N ASP A 237 -7.44 -25.28 21.62
CA ASP A 237 -7.29 -23.80 21.57
C ASP A 237 -5.95 -23.31 22.14
N SER A 238 -5.39 -23.99 23.14
CA SER A 238 -4.10 -23.63 23.73
C SER A 238 -2.89 -23.82 22.79
N ALA A 239 -3.06 -24.47 21.62
CA ALA A 239 -1.97 -24.64 20.64
C ALA A 239 -1.53 -23.30 20.04
N ILE A 240 -2.45 -22.39 19.76
CA ILE A 240 -2.18 -21.09 19.18
C ILE A 240 -1.41 -20.19 20.15
N PRO A 241 -1.86 -19.92 21.39
CA PRO A 241 -1.07 -19.18 22.37
C PRO A 241 0.33 -19.78 22.59
N ARG A 242 0.45 -21.11 22.69
CA ARG A 242 1.76 -21.77 22.80
C ARG A 242 2.65 -21.53 21.59
N PHE A 243 2.09 -21.49 20.39
CA PHE A 243 2.83 -21.18 19.17
C PHE A 243 3.37 -19.74 19.21
N ILE A 244 2.55 -18.75 19.53
CA ILE A 244 2.95 -17.34 19.70
C ILE A 244 4.05 -17.19 20.74
N GLU A 245 3.90 -17.84 21.91
CA GLU A 245 4.89 -17.80 22.98
C GLU A 245 6.24 -18.39 22.55
N ARG A 246 6.24 -19.44 21.74
CA ARG A 246 7.47 -20.05 21.23
C ARG A 246 8.15 -19.20 20.17
N THR A 247 7.38 -18.58 19.27
CA THR A 247 7.91 -17.73 18.22
C THR A 247 8.45 -16.41 18.77
N SER A 248 7.83 -15.86 19.82
CA SER A 248 8.23 -14.59 20.45
C SER A 248 9.61 -14.59 21.12
N GLY A 249 10.18 -15.77 21.38
CA GLY A 249 11.51 -15.91 21.99
C GLY A 249 12.56 -16.58 21.09
N GLN A 250 12.23 -16.90 19.85
CA GLN A 250 13.16 -17.59 18.95
C GLN A 250 14.28 -16.67 18.45
N LEU A 251 15.53 -17.17 18.47
CA LEU A 251 16.68 -16.43 17.96
C LEU A 251 16.74 -16.42 16.42
N ILE A 252 16.33 -17.53 15.80
CA ILE A 252 16.24 -17.66 14.34
C ILE A 252 14.75 -17.62 13.98
N PRO A 253 14.21 -16.51 13.46
CA PRO A 253 12.77 -16.30 13.33
C PRO A 253 12.10 -17.19 12.25
N TYR A 254 12.83 -17.68 11.27
CA TYR A 254 12.29 -18.33 10.08
C TYR A 254 11.95 -19.83 10.25
N ARG A 255 11.74 -20.32 11.48
CA ARG A 255 11.49 -21.76 11.77
C ARG A 255 10.03 -22.05 12.15
N VAL A 256 9.08 -21.49 11.37
CA VAL A 256 7.63 -21.58 11.66
C VAL A 256 7.17 -23.03 11.85
N GLY A 257 7.46 -23.94 10.92
CA GLY A 257 7.04 -25.35 11.02
C GLY A 257 7.58 -26.07 12.27
N ARG A 258 8.81 -25.75 12.70
CA ARG A 258 9.36 -26.30 13.96
C ARG A 258 8.59 -25.80 15.18
N GLN A 259 8.17 -24.53 15.18
CA GLN A 259 7.42 -23.96 16.29
C GLN A 259 6.00 -24.49 16.34
N VAL A 260 5.35 -24.67 15.19
CA VAL A 260 4.04 -25.36 15.10
C VAL A 260 4.13 -26.74 15.72
N ARG A 261 5.10 -27.56 15.29
CA ARG A 261 5.28 -28.92 15.85
C ARG A 261 5.53 -28.92 17.36
N ARG A 262 6.33 -28.00 17.87
CA ARG A 262 6.60 -27.89 19.30
C ARG A 262 5.42 -27.36 20.13
N ALA A 263 4.56 -26.56 19.54
CA ALA A 263 3.39 -26.01 20.21
C ALA A 263 2.20 -26.99 20.25
N SER A 264 2.02 -27.78 19.20
CA SER A 264 0.81 -28.59 18.96
C SER A 264 1.07 -30.09 18.81
N GLY A 265 2.32 -30.52 18.66
CA GLY A 265 2.65 -31.91 18.25
C GLY A 265 2.35 -32.22 16.76
N ARG A 266 1.81 -31.25 16.00
CA ARG A 266 1.34 -31.44 14.62
C ARG A 266 2.37 -30.93 13.62
N ASP A 267 2.37 -31.52 12.42
CA ASP A 267 3.21 -31.04 11.32
C ASP A 267 2.51 -29.94 10.52
N LEU A 268 3.20 -28.84 10.25
CA LEU A 268 2.67 -27.68 9.52
C LEU A 268 2.10 -28.07 8.14
N GLN A 269 2.85 -28.87 7.37
CA GLN A 269 2.45 -29.24 6.02
C GLN A 269 1.21 -30.14 6.01
N THR A 270 1.10 -31.04 6.99
CA THR A 270 -0.03 -31.94 7.16
C THR A 270 -1.29 -31.17 7.48
N GLU A 271 -1.26 -30.26 8.46
CA GLU A 271 -2.44 -29.47 8.85
C GLU A 271 -2.81 -28.45 7.76
N TRP A 272 -1.81 -27.87 7.08
CA TRP A 272 -2.05 -26.96 5.96
C TRP A 272 -2.80 -27.62 4.80
N ARG A 273 -2.42 -28.86 4.45
CA ARG A 273 -3.07 -29.62 3.37
C ARG A 273 -4.45 -30.15 3.74
N ALA A 274 -4.71 -30.38 5.00
CA ALA A 274 -5.99 -30.90 5.48
C ALA A 274 -7.11 -29.84 5.44
N GLY A 275 -6.76 -28.56 5.50
CA GLY A 275 -7.73 -27.45 5.49
C GLY A 275 -8.62 -27.40 4.24
N PRO A 276 -8.09 -27.44 3.01
CA PRO A 276 -8.89 -27.40 1.77
C PRO A 276 -9.60 -28.68 1.39
N ALA A 277 -9.23 -29.83 1.97
CA ALA A 277 -9.73 -31.15 1.51
C ALA A 277 -11.24 -31.37 1.71
N ARG A 278 -11.88 -30.66 2.65
CA ARG A 278 -13.33 -30.71 2.86
C ARG A 278 -14.14 -30.02 1.76
N ALA A 279 -13.49 -29.19 0.97
CA ALA A 279 -14.12 -28.34 -0.03
C ALA A 279 -14.23 -28.97 -1.42
N ALA A 280 -13.51 -30.04 -1.70
CA ALA A 280 -13.32 -30.59 -3.06
C ALA A 280 -14.45 -31.48 -3.60
N ALA A 281 -15.56 -31.66 -2.90
CA ALA A 281 -16.63 -32.51 -3.32
C ALA A 281 -17.83 -31.74 -3.88
N ARG A 282 -17.86 -31.52 -5.17
CA ARG A 282 -18.98 -31.45 -6.13
C ARG A 282 -18.67 -30.53 -7.29
N SER A 283 -18.12 -31.07 -8.33
CA SER A 283 -17.96 -30.40 -9.62
C SER A 283 -19.31 -30.47 -10.38
N ILE A 284 -20.15 -29.45 -10.22
CA ILE A 284 -21.25 -29.21 -11.13
C ILE A 284 -20.80 -28.06 -12.04
N VAL A 285 -20.58 -28.35 -13.32
CA VAL A 285 -20.28 -27.30 -14.31
C VAL A 285 -21.57 -26.49 -14.52
N PRO A 286 -21.56 -25.16 -14.32
CA PRO A 286 -22.74 -24.33 -14.59
C PRO A 286 -23.14 -24.47 -16.06
N ALA A 287 -24.44 -24.61 -16.33
CA ALA A 287 -24.95 -24.45 -17.69
C ALA A 287 -24.96 -22.95 -18.04
N GLY A 288 -24.14 -22.51 -18.98
CA GLY A 288 -24.06 -21.11 -19.40
C GLY A 288 -22.79 -20.77 -20.18
N ASN A 289 -22.68 -19.51 -20.55
CA ASN A 289 -21.55 -18.99 -21.35
C ASN A 289 -20.75 -17.98 -20.54
N VAL A 290 -19.40 -18.11 -20.56
CA VAL A 290 -18.50 -17.12 -20.01
C VAL A 290 -18.39 -15.94 -20.96
N LEU A 291 -18.70 -14.75 -20.50
CA LEU A 291 -18.64 -13.50 -21.28
C LEU A 291 -17.33 -12.74 -21.07
N ALA A 292 -16.78 -12.82 -19.84
CA ALA A 292 -15.47 -12.27 -19.50
C ALA A 292 -14.83 -13.16 -18.42
N ALA A 293 -13.51 -13.32 -18.46
CA ALA A 293 -12.77 -14.19 -17.55
C ALA A 293 -11.43 -13.59 -17.13
N ARG A 294 -10.84 -14.15 -16.07
CA ARG A 294 -9.53 -13.79 -15.55
C ARG A 294 -9.44 -12.32 -15.11
N LEU A 295 -10.51 -11.82 -14.52
CA LEU A 295 -10.57 -10.45 -14.04
C LEU A 295 -10.08 -10.39 -12.58
N TRP A 296 -9.34 -9.36 -12.24
CA TRP A 296 -8.80 -9.10 -10.91
C TRP A 296 -9.81 -8.45 -9.97
N THR A 297 -10.80 -7.79 -10.54
CA THR A 297 -11.89 -7.14 -9.81
C THR A 297 -13.21 -7.69 -10.31
N GLU A 298 -14.18 -7.84 -9.41
CA GLU A 298 -15.52 -8.29 -9.74
C GLU A 298 -16.15 -7.39 -10.81
N PRO A 299 -16.64 -7.97 -11.94
CA PRO A 299 -17.08 -7.18 -13.10
C PRO A 299 -18.44 -6.48 -12.93
N VAL A 300 -19.24 -6.78 -11.92
CA VAL A 300 -20.49 -6.13 -11.55
C VAL A 300 -21.34 -5.68 -12.76
N PRO A 301 -22.09 -6.56 -13.43
CA PRO A 301 -22.86 -6.22 -14.63
C PRO A 301 -24.05 -5.31 -14.28
N ARG A 302 -24.31 -4.31 -15.14
CA ARG A 302 -25.50 -3.43 -15.05
C ARG A 302 -26.13 -3.30 -16.43
N VAL A 303 -27.36 -3.76 -16.56
CA VAL A 303 -28.13 -3.72 -17.80
C VAL A 303 -28.77 -2.33 -17.95
N SER A 304 -28.70 -1.73 -19.13
CA SER A 304 -29.35 -0.44 -19.41
C SER A 304 -30.87 -0.56 -19.35
N PRO A 305 -31.61 0.52 -19.07
CA PRO A 305 -33.07 0.48 -18.97
C PRO A 305 -33.80 -0.03 -20.22
N ASP A 306 -33.19 0.14 -21.41
CA ASP A 306 -33.69 -0.38 -22.67
C ASP A 306 -33.33 -1.85 -22.92
N GLY A 307 -32.57 -2.49 -22.02
CA GLY A 307 -32.13 -3.88 -22.12
C GLY A 307 -31.06 -4.16 -23.19
N ARG A 308 -30.59 -3.13 -23.94
CA ARG A 308 -29.74 -3.31 -25.12
C ARG A 308 -28.24 -3.26 -24.83
N ARG A 309 -27.85 -2.72 -23.65
CA ARG A 309 -26.45 -2.52 -23.29
C ARG A 309 -26.16 -3.06 -21.91
N VAL A 310 -24.96 -3.54 -21.71
CA VAL A 310 -24.45 -3.97 -20.40
C VAL A 310 -23.17 -3.19 -20.09
N ALA A 311 -23.15 -2.51 -18.97
CA ALA A 311 -21.93 -1.95 -18.40
C ALA A 311 -21.30 -2.97 -17.45
N TYR A 312 -19.97 -3.10 -17.49
CA TYR A 312 -19.22 -3.97 -16.60
C TYR A 312 -17.80 -3.46 -16.38
N LEU A 313 -17.22 -3.80 -15.22
CA LEU A 313 -15.85 -3.45 -14.89
C LEU A 313 -14.88 -4.49 -15.48
N TRP A 314 -13.81 -4.00 -16.09
CA TRP A 314 -12.72 -4.81 -16.63
C TRP A 314 -11.40 -4.45 -15.92
N ASP A 315 -10.80 -5.39 -15.23
CA ASP A 315 -9.48 -5.28 -14.62
C ASP A 315 -8.76 -6.62 -14.81
N ASP A 316 -7.83 -6.68 -15.73
CA ASP A 316 -7.04 -7.88 -16.05
C ASP A 316 -5.72 -7.97 -15.28
N GLY A 317 -5.49 -7.06 -14.33
CA GLY A 317 -4.25 -6.93 -13.58
C GLY A 317 -3.05 -6.44 -14.39
N LYS A 318 -3.15 -6.42 -15.74
CA LYS A 318 -2.09 -5.96 -16.65
C LYS A 318 -2.24 -4.50 -17.01
N SER A 319 -3.48 -3.99 -16.98
CA SER A 319 -3.85 -2.63 -17.34
C SER A 319 -4.54 -1.92 -16.18
N ALA A 320 -4.65 -0.60 -16.24
CA ALA A 320 -5.53 0.13 -15.34
C ALA A 320 -6.99 -0.29 -15.56
N PRO A 321 -7.83 -0.36 -14.50
CA PRO A 321 -9.22 -0.74 -14.62
C PRO A 321 -10.00 0.13 -15.61
N GLU A 322 -10.91 -0.49 -16.36
CA GLU A 322 -11.79 0.16 -17.33
C GLU A 322 -13.25 -0.18 -17.05
N LEU A 323 -14.12 0.80 -17.09
CA LEU A 323 -15.55 0.59 -17.24
C LEU A 323 -15.85 0.39 -18.71
N ARG A 324 -16.48 -0.73 -19.07
CA ARG A 324 -16.80 -1.11 -20.44
C ARG A 324 -18.31 -1.18 -20.63
N VAL A 325 -18.76 -0.87 -21.83
CA VAL A 325 -20.13 -1.06 -22.26
C VAL A 325 -20.12 -1.98 -23.46
N ALA A 326 -20.92 -3.03 -23.42
CA ALA A 326 -21.12 -3.97 -24.51
C ALA A 326 -22.58 -4.00 -24.95
N ASP A 327 -22.82 -4.44 -26.18
CA ASP A 327 -24.14 -4.81 -26.68
C ASP A 327 -24.64 -6.07 -25.95
N ALA A 328 -25.84 -6.05 -25.41
CA ALA A 328 -26.36 -7.14 -24.57
C ALA A 328 -26.59 -8.45 -25.32
N ALA A 329 -26.93 -8.40 -26.63
CA ALA A 329 -27.22 -9.59 -27.43
C ALA A 329 -25.94 -10.22 -27.97
N THR A 330 -25.05 -9.40 -28.52
CA THR A 330 -23.86 -9.86 -29.27
C THR A 330 -22.58 -9.84 -28.45
N TRP A 331 -22.60 -9.20 -27.28
CA TRP A 331 -21.43 -8.95 -26.41
C TRP A 331 -20.31 -8.15 -27.06
N ARG A 332 -20.60 -7.46 -28.18
CA ARG A 332 -19.64 -6.61 -28.86
C ARG A 332 -19.33 -5.37 -28.03
N PRO A 333 -18.05 -5.06 -27.77
CA PRO A 333 -17.68 -3.83 -27.06
C PRO A 333 -18.12 -2.58 -27.84
N LEU A 334 -18.79 -1.65 -27.16
CA LEU A 334 -19.28 -0.40 -27.73
C LEU A 334 -18.39 0.77 -27.32
N ARG A 335 -18.05 0.86 -26.05
CA ARG A 335 -17.21 1.92 -25.51
C ARG A 335 -16.49 1.48 -24.22
N ARG A 336 -15.43 2.21 -23.88
CA ARG A 336 -14.65 2.00 -22.65
C ARG A 336 -14.13 3.31 -22.09
N HIS A 337 -13.99 3.37 -20.78
CA HIS A 337 -13.37 4.49 -20.07
C HIS A 337 -12.53 3.98 -18.90
N ARG A 338 -11.34 4.58 -18.71
CA ARG A 338 -10.46 4.22 -17.59
C ARG A 338 -11.02 4.77 -16.29
N VAL A 339 -11.12 3.92 -15.27
CA VAL A 339 -11.64 4.27 -13.94
C VAL A 339 -10.64 3.94 -12.82
N ASN A 340 -10.93 4.36 -11.60
CA ASN A 340 -10.19 3.95 -10.42
C ASN A 340 -10.67 2.57 -9.94
N ARG A 341 -9.97 1.95 -9.00
CA ARG A 341 -10.43 0.72 -8.35
C ARG A 341 -11.57 1.00 -7.38
N GLY A 342 -12.36 -0.03 -7.06
CA GLY A 342 -13.51 0.09 -6.16
C GLY A 342 -14.64 0.94 -6.72
N VAL A 343 -14.74 1.07 -8.04
CA VAL A 343 -15.79 1.85 -8.70
C VAL A 343 -17.14 1.12 -8.64
N ARG A 344 -18.22 1.90 -8.44
CA ARG A 344 -19.60 1.44 -8.56
C ARG A 344 -20.37 2.34 -9.50
N TYR A 345 -21.39 1.79 -10.17
CA TYR A 345 -22.08 2.50 -11.24
C TYR A 345 -23.46 1.93 -11.50
N ASP A 346 -24.33 2.75 -12.09
CA ASP A 346 -25.61 2.31 -12.66
C ASP A 346 -26.08 3.25 -13.77
N TRP A 347 -27.10 2.82 -14.53
CA TRP A 347 -27.66 3.55 -15.64
C TRP A 347 -28.78 4.48 -15.17
N LEU A 348 -28.66 5.77 -15.44
CA LEU A 348 -29.77 6.73 -15.36
C LEU A 348 -30.12 7.17 -16.78
N GLY A 349 -31.13 6.54 -17.38
CA GLY A 349 -31.42 6.64 -18.80
C GLY A 349 -30.22 6.12 -19.63
N ASP A 350 -29.70 6.94 -20.53
CA ASP A 350 -28.55 6.63 -21.39
C ASP A 350 -27.19 6.98 -20.76
N THR A 351 -27.19 7.57 -19.58
CA THR A 351 -25.98 8.04 -18.89
C THR A 351 -25.61 7.07 -17.80
N LEU A 352 -24.31 6.69 -17.71
CA LEU A 352 -23.79 5.98 -16.55
C LEU A 352 -23.43 6.97 -15.46
N ILE A 353 -24.01 6.77 -14.27
CA ILE A 353 -23.61 7.44 -13.04
C ILE A 353 -22.57 6.55 -12.35
N VAL A 354 -21.43 7.12 -12.06
CA VAL A 354 -20.29 6.37 -11.53
C VAL A 354 -19.80 7.00 -10.24
N ALA A 355 -19.79 6.25 -9.17
CA ALA A 355 -19.09 6.59 -7.94
C ALA A 355 -17.66 6.06 -8.01
N GLN A 356 -16.68 6.88 -7.72
CA GLN A 356 -15.30 6.43 -7.61
C GLN A 356 -14.49 7.26 -6.62
N LEU A 357 -13.49 6.65 -6.04
CA LEU A 357 -12.55 7.28 -5.13
C LEU A 357 -11.59 8.20 -5.89
N ASP A 358 -11.37 9.41 -5.37
CA ASP A 358 -10.30 10.31 -5.82
C ASP A 358 -9.80 11.17 -4.65
N PHE A 359 -8.59 11.70 -4.78
CA PHE A 359 -8.07 12.67 -3.82
C PHE A 359 -8.79 14.01 -3.93
N THR A 360 -9.36 14.48 -2.84
CA THR A 360 -9.91 15.84 -2.72
C THR A 360 -8.91 16.80 -2.09
N THR A 361 -8.05 16.29 -1.24
CA THR A 361 -6.86 16.96 -0.71
C THR A 361 -5.66 16.00 -0.74
N ARG A 362 -4.50 16.44 -0.27
CA ARG A 362 -3.32 15.58 -0.10
C ARG A 362 -3.59 14.32 0.75
N TRP A 363 -4.48 14.43 1.73
CA TRP A 363 -4.75 13.40 2.73
C TRP A 363 -6.08 12.69 2.53
N ARG A 364 -7.07 13.38 1.92
CA ARG A 364 -8.44 12.89 1.82
C ARG A 364 -8.72 12.21 0.51
N ILE A 365 -9.25 11.00 0.61
CA ILE A 365 -9.76 10.21 -0.51
C ILE A 365 -11.27 10.08 -0.33
N ARG A 366 -12.04 10.63 -1.27
CA ARG A 366 -13.49 10.67 -1.20
C ARG A 366 -14.12 10.00 -2.39
N SER A 367 -15.27 9.38 -2.15
CA SER A 367 -16.14 8.87 -3.20
C SER A 367 -17.04 9.99 -3.72
N ASP A 368 -16.94 10.25 -5.01
CA ASP A 368 -17.71 11.27 -5.70
C ASP A 368 -18.34 10.73 -6.97
N LEU A 369 -19.43 11.38 -7.40
CA LEU A 369 -20.15 10.98 -8.60
C LEU A 369 -19.57 11.62 -9.86
N TYR A 370 -19.53 10.81 -10.90
CA TYR A 370 -19.20 11.18 -12.28
C TYR A 370 -20.32 10.75 -13.20
N ARG A 371 -20.46 11.45 -14.32
CA ARG A 371 -21.37 11.10 -15.40
C ARG A 371 -20.58 10.70 -16.62
N TRP A 372 -20.83 9.52 -17.14
CA TRP A 372 -20.33 9.10 -18.44
C TRP A 372 -21.47 9.16 -19.47
N LEU A 373 -21.44 10.22 -20.26
CA LEU A 373 -22.50 10.57 -21.20
C LEU A 373 -22.47 9.69 -22.45
N PRO A 374 -23.57 9.60 -23.20
CA PRO A 374 -23.65 8.84 -24.46
C PRO A 374 -22.61 9.26 -25.51
N ASP A 375 -22.26 10.54 -25.57
CA ASP A 375 -21.24 11.11 -26.46
C ASP A 375 -19.80 10.76 -26.04
N GLY A 376 -19.63 10.02 -24.96
CA GLY A 376 -18.34 9.65 -24.41
C GLY A 376 -17.75 10.65 -23.40
N ALA A 377 -18.39 11.80 -23.19
CA ALA A 377 -17.89 12.80 -22.24
C ALA A 377 -17.93 12.27 -20.79
N TRP A 378 -16.85 12.46 -20.08
CA TRP A 378 -16.70 12.12 -18.66
C TRP A 378 -16.70 13.39 -17.82
N ARG A 379 -17.70 13.56 -16.94
CA ARG A 379 -17.87 14.78 -16.14
C ARG A 379 -18.01 14.44 -14.66
N ARG A 380 -17.19 15.05 -13.80
CA ARG A 380 -17.38 15.00 -12.35
C ARG A 380 -18.61 15.81 -11.96
N SER A 381 -19.53 15.23 -11.19
CA SER A 381 -20.79 15.86 -10.78
C SER A 381 -20.75 16.37 -9.34
N THR A 382 -19.97 15.72 -8.46
CA THR A 382 -19.86 16.10 -7.05
C THR A 382 -18.40 16.24 -6.62
N ARG A 383 -18.19 16.89 -5.48
CA ARG A 383 -16.86 17.00 -4.88
C ARG A 383 -16.98 16.94 -3.36
N ASP A 384 -16.21 16.04 -2.75
CA ASP A 384 -16.16 15.80 -1.29
C ASP A 384 -17.55 15.37 -0.75
N ALA A 385 -18.36 14.71 -1.59
CA ALA A 385 -19.76 14.40 -1.29
C ALA A 385 -19.96 13.05 -0.60
N ARG A 386 -18.96 12.16 -0.62
CA ARG A 386 -18.97 10.86 0.05
C ARG A 386 -20.09 9.93 -0.41
N LEU A 387 -20.46 9.99 -1.68
CA LEU A 387 -21.56 9.24 -2.27
C LEU A 387 -21.05 7.90 -2.81
N VAL A 388 -21.69 6.82 -2.40
CA VAL A 388 -21.32 5.44 -2.74
C VAL A 388 -22.52 4.69 -3.32
N GLU A 389 -22.27 3.58 -4.04
CA GLU A 389 -23.29 2.64 -4.53
C GLU A 389 -24.46 3.31 -5.25
N PRO A 390 -24.25 4.10 -6.33
CA PRO A 390 -25.34 4.70 -7.07
C PRO A 390 -26.21 3.60 -7.72
N ARG A 391 -27.51 3.64 -7.49
CA ARG A 391 -28.47 2.75 -8.14
C ARG A 391 -29.63 3.56 -8.69
N ALA A 392 -30.11 3.17 -9.88
CA ALA A 392 -31.19 3.88 -10.56
C ALA A 392 -32.25 2.92 -11.11
N GLY A 393 -33.48 3.40 -11.16
CA GLY A 393 -34.65 2.68 -11.69
C GLY A 393 -35.82 3.64 -11.86
N GLY A 394 -36.61 3.48 -12.91
CA GLY A 394 -37.79 4.34 -13.20
C GLY A 394 -37.45 5.83 -13.29
N GLY A 395 -36.26 6.18 -13.74
CA GLY A 395 -35.76 7.55 -13.79
C GLY A 395 -35.32 8.16 -12.45
N ARG A 396 -35.39 7.42 -11.37
CA ARG A 396 -34.94 7.83 -10.03
C ARG A 396 -33.55 7.33 -9.73
N LEU A 397 -32.68 8.17 -9.17
CA LEU A 397 -31.33 7.84 -8.69
C LEU A 397 -31.34 7.89 -7.15
N ILE A 398 -30.84 6.84 -6.52
CA ILE A 398 -30.61 6.79 -5.07
C ILE A 398 -29.12 6.51 -4.82
N VAL A 399 -28.52 7.25 -3.89
CA VAL A 399 -27.11 7.15 -3.58
C VAL A 399 -26.92 7.32 -2.08
N PRO A 400 -26.51 6.28 -1.36
CA PRO A 400 -26.12 6.41 0.04
C PRO A 400 -24.93 7.35 0.22
N ARG A 401 -24.94 8.10 1.33
CA ARG A 401 -23.85 8.99 1.73
C ARG A 401 -23.12 8.43 2.94
N LEU A 402 -21.81 8.25 2.86
CA LEU A 402 -21.00 7.83 3.99
C LEU A 402 -21.00 8.89 5.10
N VAL A 403 -21.16 8.40 6.33
CA VAL A 403 -20.97 9.15 7.57
C VAL A 403 -20.02 8.36 8.48
N PRO A 404 -19.41 8.98 9.51
CA PRO A 404 -18.55 8.24 10.43
C PRO A 404 -19.29 7.09 11.12
N GLY A 405 -18.78 5.86 10.92
CA GLY A 405 -19.38 4.63 11.48
C GLY A 405 -20.57 4.06 10.70
N GLY A 406 -20.93 4.63 9.56
CA GLY A 406 -22.06 4.14 8.79
C GLY A 406 -22.29 4.87 7.47
N ASN A 407 -23.51 4.80 6.99
CA ASN A 407 -24.00 5.61 5.89
C ASN A 407 -25.46 6.00 6.13
N ARG A 408 -25.99 6.91 5.33
CA ARG A 408 -27.38 7.34 5.42
C ARG A 408 -28.00 7.52 4.04
N LEU A 409 -29.30 7.40 4.00
CA LEU A 409 -30.14 7.79 2.87
C LEU A 409 -30.82 9.12 3.20
N ASP A 410 -30.68 10.09 2.31
CA ASP A 410 -31.37 11.38 2.44
C ASP A 410 -32.85 11.23 1.92
N LEU A 411 -33.63 10.33 2.55
CA LEU A 411 -35.04 10.07 2.27
C LEU A 411 -35.91 10.44 3.50
N ALA A 412 -36.86 11.36 3.32
CA ALA A 412 -37.76 11.74 4.41
C ALA A 412 -38.65 10.55 4.81
N GLY A 413 -38.91 10.39 6.11
CA GLY A 413 -39.76 9.31 6.64
C GLY A 413 -39.07 7.98 6.89
N LEU A 414 -37.79 7.84 6.52
CA LEU A 414 -37.02 6.62 6.75
C LEU A 414 -36.19 6.74 8.04
N ASP A 415 -36.37 5.80 8.97
CA ASP A 415 -35.48 5.70 10.14
C ASP A 415 -34.16 5.06 9.72
N THR A 416 -33.07 5.79 9.93
CA THR A 416 -31.72 5.36 9.58
C THR A 416 -30.81 5.20 10.80
N ALA A 417 -31.35 5.31 12.01
CA ALA A 417 -30.57 5.19 13.23
C ALA A 417 -29.98 3.77 13.39
N GLY A 418 -28.66 3.67 13.53
CA GLY A 418 -27.97 2.38 13.69
C GLY A 418 -28.04 1.46 12.47
N VAL A 419 -28.35 1.99 11.30
CA VAL A 419 -28.47 1.23 10.05
C VAL A 419 -27.28 1.53 9.14
N ILE A 420 -26.71 0.47 8.53
CA ILE A 420 -25.82 0.59 7.38
C ILE A 420 -26.59 0.09 6.15
N TRP A 421 -26.75 0.95 5.17
CA TRP A 421 -27.39 0.60 3.90
C TRP A 421 -26.35 0.00 2.95
N GLY A 422 -26.64 -1.16 2.37
CA GLY A 422 -25.95 -1.66 1.21
C GLY A 422 -26.45 -1.01 -0.08
N GLU A 423 -26.72 -1.80 -1.11
CA GLU A 423 -27.30 -1.28 -2.34
C GLU A 423 -28.80 -0.96 -2.14
N VAL A 424 -29.23 0.19 -2.66
CA VAL A 424 -30.64 0.68 -2.57
C VAL A 424 -31.17 0.87 -3.97
N VAL A 425 -32.04 -0.02 -4.43
CA VAL A 425 -32.45 -0.17 -5.81
C VAL A 425 -33.92 0.22 -6.04
N PRO A 426 -34.19 1.34 -6.75
CA PRO A 426 -35.54 1.66 -7.20
C PRO A 426 -36.04 0.66 -8.24
N SER A 427 -37.34 0.32 -8.20
CA SER A 427 -37.93 -0.55 -9.23
C SER A 427 -38.00 0.13 -10.60
N PRO A 428 -38.05 -0.64 -11.70
CA PRO A 428 -38.19 -0.09 -13.05
C PRO A 428 -39.41 0.82 -13.26
N ASN A 429 -40.49 0.59 -12.54
CA ASN A 429 -41.72 1.41 -12.56
C ASN A 429 -41.71 2.54 -11.52
N ALA A 430 -40.63 2.75 -10.77
CA ALA A 430 -40.46 3.73 -9.71
C ALA A 430 -41.43 3.63 -8.52
N GLN A 431 -42.21 2.56 -8.42
CA GLN A 431 -43.25 2.40 -7.35
C GLN A 431 -42.63 1.86 -6.06
N TRP A 432 -41.58 1.07 -6.16
CA TRP A 432 -40.94 0.39 -5.03
C TRP A 432 -39.48 0.74 -4.95
N ILE A 433 -38.95 0.68 -3.75
CA ILE A 433 -37.50 0.70 -3.47
C ILE A 433 -37.19 -0.56 -2.66
N ALA A 434 -36.19 -1.29 -3.06
CA ALA A 434 -35.62 -2.40 -2.30
C ALA A 434 -34.20 -2.07 -1.87
N ALA A 435 -33.77 -2.63 -0.74
CA ALA A 435 -32.42 -2.42 -0.25
C ALA A 435 -31.94 -3.62 0.56
N THR A 436 -30.62 -3.76 0.65
CA THR A 436 -30.02 -4.51 1.75
C THR A 436 -29.70 -3.56 2.90
N ARG A 437 -29.97 -4.01 4.10
CA ARG A 437 -29.84 -3.24 5.33
C ARG A 437 -29.11 -4.07 6.38
N HIS A 438 -28.02 -3.55 6.90
CA HIS A 438 -27.37 -4.09 8.09
C HIS A 438 -27.90 -3.40 9.33
N HIS A 439 -28.49 -4.16 10.22
CA HIS A 439 -29.07 -3.68 11.48
C HIS A 439 -29.00 -4.79 12.52
N ALA A 440 -28.74 -4.44 13.78
CA ALA A 440 -28.68 -5.41 14.89
C ALA A 440 -27.78 -6.63 14.61
N GLY A 441 -26.63 -6.41 13.96
CA GLY A 441 -25.60 -7.42 13.75
C GLY A 441 -25.73 -8.29 12.51
N HIS A 442 -26.73 -8.10 11.66
CA HIS A 442 -26.91 -8.90 10.45
C HIS A 442 -27.54 -8.15 9.28
N TRP A 443 -27.43 -8.72 8.09
CA TRP A 443 -27.98 -8.18 6.86
C TRP A 443 -29.41 -8.69 6.65
N SER A 444 -30.30 -7.81 6.17
CA SER A 444 -31.65 -8.12 5.76
C SER A 444 -32.01 -7.52 4.40
N LEU A 445 -32.93 -8.16 3.66
CA LEU A 445 -33.54 -7.61 2.46
C LEU A 445 -34.82 -6.90 2.86
N VAL A 446 -34.94 -5.63 2.50
CA VAL A 446 -36.10 -4.79 2.81
C VAL A 446 -36.69 -4.17 1.54
N ARG A 447 -37.95 -3.78 1.59
CA ARG A 447 -38.57 -2.95 0.55
C ARG A 447 -39.61 -2.01 1.16
N TRP A 448 -39.89 -0.94 0.43
CA TRP A 448 -40.92 0.02 0.78
C TRP A 448 -41.50 0.69 -0.47
N PRO A 449 -42.76 1.18 -0.43
CA PRO A 449 -43.32 2.02 -1.49
C PRO A 449 -42.49 3.30 -1.62
N ALA A 450 -42.19 3.71 -2.82
CA ALA A 450 -41.35 4.90 -3.05
C ALA A 450 -41.97 6.21 -2.52
N ALA A 451 -43.30 6.22 -2.34
CA ALA A 451 -44.08 7.34 -1.79
C ALA A 451 -44.28 7.28 -0.26
N ALA A 452 -43.99 6.14 0.39
CA ALA A 452 -44.23 5.90 1.81
C ALA A 452 -43.02 5.14 2.45
N PRO A 453 -41.86 5.77 2.65
CA PRO A 453 -40.70 5.12 3.22
C PRO A 453 -40.89 4.56 4.63
N GLU A 454 -41.79 5.17 5.41
CA GLU A 454 -42.19 4.71 6.74
C GLU A 454 -42.86 3.32 6.74
N SER A 455 -43.41 2.86 5.59
CA SER A 455 -43.99 1.53 5.40
C SER A 455 -42.95 0.47 5.00
N LEU A 456 -41.72 0.58 5.48
CA LEU A 456 -40.65 -0.38 5.21
C LEU A 456 -41.05 -1.78 5.71
N ALA A 457 -40.98 -2.76 4.80
CA ALA A 457 -41.25 -4.17 5.09
C ALA A 457 -39.93 -4.97 4.97
N VAL A 458 -39.67 -5.82 5.95
CA VAL A 458 -38.58 -6.80 5.91
C VAL A 458 -39.04 -8.01 5.12
N LEU A 459 -38.32 -8.38 4.08
CA LEU A 459 -38.63 -9.51 3.20
C LEU A 459 -37.85 -10.76 3.58
N VAL A 460 -36.59 -10.58 3.97
CA VAL A 460 -35.65 -11.62 4.40
C VAL A 460 -34.84 -11.08 5.56
N ASP A 461 -34.83 -11.78 6.67
CA ASP A 461 -34.12 -11.44 7.89
C ASP A 461 -33.64 -12.73 8.58
N ASP A 462 -32.46 -13.16 8.23
CA ASP A 462 -31.86 -14.39 8.69
C ASP A 462 -30.40 -14.17 9.09
N GLY A 463 -29.72 -15.17 9.62
CA GLY A 463 -28.33 -15.06 10.07
C GLY A 463 -27.26 -15.06 8.97
N GLY A 464 -27.67 -15.12 7.70
CA GLY A 464 -26.74 -15.13 6.56
C GLY A 464 -26.38 -13.72 6.06
N THR A 465 -25.46 -13.66 5.10
CA THR A 465 -25.17 -12.45 4.35
C THR A 465 -26.16 -12.28 3.21
N VAL A 466 -26.85 -11.14 3.15
CA VAL A 466 -27.78 -10.79 2.07
C VAL A 466 -27.22 -9.56 1.35
N SER A 467 -27.01 -9.66 0.03
CA SER A 467 -26.38 -8.60 -0.78
C SER A 467 -26.93 -8.54 -2.22
N ASP A 468 -26.45 -7.59 -2.99
CA ASP A 468 -26.64 -7.44 -4.44
C ASP A 468 -28.11 -7.49 -4.91
N PRO A 469 -29.05 -6.69 -4.36
CA PRO A 469 -30.42 -6.69 -4.80
C PRO A 469 -30.57 -6.14 -6.23
N ALA A 470 -31.40 -6.79 -7.05
CA ALA A 470 -31.69 -6.36 -8.41
C ALA A 470 -33.15 -6.69 -8.79
N TRP A 471 -33.81 -5.83 -9.55
CA TRP A 471 -35.15 -6.07 -10.01
C TRP A 471 -35.19 -6.95 -11.27
N ASP A 472 -36.12 -7.92 -11.29
CA ASP A 472 -36.50 -8.74 -12.44
C ASP A 472 -38.02 -8.58 -12.63
N GLY A 473 -38.40 -7.57 -13.40
CA GLY A 473 -39.78 -7.13 -13.46
C GLY A 473 -40.28 -6.64 -12.09
N GLU A 474 -41.26 -7.33 -11.51
CA GLU A 474 -41.78 -7.07 -10.15
C GLU A 474 -41.13 -7.95 -9.06
N ALA A 475 -40.33 -8.92 -9.48
CA ALA A 475 -39.60 -9.76 -8.55
C ALA A 475 -38.24 -9.16 -8.18
N LEU A 476 -37.66 -9.56 -7.05
CA LEU A 476 -36.35 -9.19 -6.61
C LEU A 476 -35.43 -10.40 -6.68
N LEU A 477 -34.31 -10.21 -7.36
CA LEU A 477 -33.12 -11.06 -7.27
C LEU A 477 -32.24 -10.50 -6.14
N PHE A 478 -31.58 -11.37 -5.41
CA PHE A 478 -30.61 -11.02 -4.38
C PHE A 478 -29.65 -12.17 -4.14
N VAL A 479 -28.52 -11.89 -3.54
CA VAL A 479 -27.53 -12.89 -3.17
C VAL A 479 -27.69 -13.26 -1.71
N ALA A 480 -27.61 -14.55 -1.39
CA ALA A 480 -27.47 -15.03 -0.01
C ALA A 480 -26.56 -16.24 0.05
N ASP A 481 -25.85 -16.42 1.17
CA ASP A 481 -24.83 -17.45 1.35
C ASP A 481 -25.26 -18.64 2.21
N TRP A 482 -26.54 -18.88 2.35
CA TRP A 482 -27.16 -19.94 3.17
C TRP A 482 -26.66 -21.37 2.89
N THR A 483 -26.07 -21.58 1.70
CA THR A 483 -25.47 -22.87 1.31
C THR A 483 -23.98 -22.97 1.65
N GLY A 484 -23.43 -21.99 2.35
CA GLY A 484 -21.99 -21.82 2.58
C GLY A 484 -21.25 -21.20 1.39
N LEU A 485 -21.97 -20.87 0.31
CA LEU A 485 -21.50 -20.12 -0.85
C LEU A 485 -22.58 -19.13 -1.30
N PRO A 486 -22.20 -17.96 -1.82
CA PRO A 486 -23.17 -17.00 -2.32
C PRO A 486 -23.93 -17.59 -3.52
N GLN A 487 -25.25 -17.54 -3.49
CA GLN A 487 -26.13 -17.97 -4.58
C GLN A 487 -27.19 -16.91 -4.80
N ILE A 488 -27.71 -16.82 -6.01
CA ILE A 488 -28.79 -15.88 -6.34
C ILE A 488 -30.12 -16.53 -6.01
N HIS A 489 -30.95 -15.75 -5.33
CA HIS A 489 -32.31 -16.08 -4.94
C HIS A 489 -33.29 -15.12 -5.58
N ARG A 490 -34.54 -15.54 -5.72
CA ARG A 490 -35.64 -14.77 -6.28
C ARG A 490 -36.78 -14.70 -5.28
N TRP A 491 -37.12 -13.49 -4.89
CA TRP A 491 -38.32 -13.19 -4.10
C TRP A 491 -39.39 -12.59 -5.00
N ALA A 492 -40.63 -13.08 -4.91
CA ALA A 492 -41.77 -12.48 -5.58
C ALA A 492 -42.97 -12.48 -4.63
N HIS A 493 -43.76 -11.44 -4.67
CA HIS A 493 -44.93 -11.30 -3.78
C HIS A 493 -45.91 -12.47 -3.99
N GLY A 494 -46.32 -13.10 -2.88
CA GLY A 494 -47.27 -14.25 -2.93
C GLY A 494 -46.66 -15.56 -3.49
N SER A 495 -45.38 -15.61 -3.75
CA SER A 495 -44.71 -16.83 -4.22
C SER A 495 -43.66 -17.32 -3.22
N PRO A 496 -43.41 -18.63 -3.17
CA PRO A 496 -42.33 -19.15 -2.36
C PRO A 496 -40.99 -18.59 -2.82
N LEU A 497 -40.08 -18.40 -1.87
CA LEU A 497 -38.70 -18.04 -2.15
C LEU A 497 -38.01 -19.13 -3.01
N GLN A 498 -37.24 -18.75 -4.01
CA GLN A 498 -36.55 -19.63 -4.93
C GLN A 498 -35.05 -19.35 -4.97
N ARG A 499 -34.22 -20.38 -5.01
CA ARG A 499 -32.84 -20.26 -5.39
C ARG A 499 -32.74 -20.43 -6.92
N VAL A 500 -32.13 -19.48 -7.64
CA VAL A 500 -32.10 -19.48 -9.11
C VAL A 500 -30.71 -19.80 -9.67
N THR A 501 -29.72 -20.01 -8.82
CA THR A 501 -28.40 -20.49 -9.22
C THR A 501 -27.92 -21.65 -8.34
N ALA A 502 -27.07 -22.50 -8.91
CA ALA A 502 -26.32 -23.53 -8.19
C ALA A 502 -24.85 -23.53 -8.69
N ALA A 503 -24.24 -22.36 -8.73
CA ALA A 503 -22.90 -22.18 -9.22
C ALA A 503 -21.89 -22.83 -8.26
N PRO A 504 -20.91 -23.63 -8.75
CA PRO A 504 -20.01 -24.42 -7.91
C PRO A 504 -19.10 -23.58 -7.03
N PHE A 505 -18.81 -22.35 -7.46
CA PHE A 505 -18.00 -21.38 -6.71
C PHE A 505 -18.81 -20.15 -6.27
N GLY A 506 -20.15 -20.27 -6.23
CA GLY A 506 -21.03 -19.17 -5.90
C GLY A 506 -21.37 -18.28 -7.11
N ALA A 507 -22.45 -17.52 -6.97
CA ALA A 507 -22.95 -16.55 -7.94
C ALA A 507 -23.31 -15.24 -7.23
N ARG A 508 -22.86 -14.11 -7.78
CA ARG A 508 -23.04 -12.77 -7.21
C ARG A 508 -23.51 -11.77 -8.28
N THR A 509 -23.87 -10.58 -7.85
CA THR A 509 -24.18 -9.41 -8.70
C THR A 509 -25.17 -9.72 -9.84
N PRO A 510 -26.39 -10.19 -9.53
CA PRO A 510 -27.38 -10.59 -10.52
C PRO A 510 -27.82 -9.41 -11.39
N ALA A 511 -28.00 -9.66 -12.70
CA ALA A 511 -28.68 -8.72 -13.59
C ALA A 511 -29.52 -9.48 -14.62
N ALA A 512 -30.86 -9.25 -14.61
CA ALA A 512 -31.77 -9.90 -15.54
C ALA A 512 -31.67 -9.28 -16.92
N LEU A 513 -31.71 -10.10 -17.97
CA LEU A 513 -31.80 -9.68 -19.37
C LEU A 513 -33.23 -9.81 -19.89
N PRO A 514 -33.65 -9.02 -20.90
CA PRO A 514 -35.00 -9.08 -21.45
C PRO A 514 -35.43 -10.44 -22.02
N ASP A 515 -34.47 -11.29 -22.39
CA ASP A 515 -34.72 -12.65 -22.90
C ASP A 515 -34.91 -13.69 -21.80
N GLY A 516 -34.94 -13.27 -20.52
CA GLY A 516 -35.08 -14.14 -19.36
C GLY A 516 -33.77 -14.78 -18.92
N SER A 517 -32.65 -14.53 -19.56
CA SER A 517 -31.34 -14.99 -19.09
C SER A 517 -30.80 -14.09 -17.99
N LEU A 518 -29.92 -14.66 -17.16
CA LEU A 518 -29.32 -14.01 -15.99
C LEU A 518 -27.82 -13.78 -16.25
N LEU A 519 -27.36 -12.57 -16.02
CA LEU A 519 -25.93 -12.27 -15.85
C LEU A 519 -25.59 -12.41 -14.39
N TYR A 520 -24.42 -13.01 -14.11
CA TYR A 520 -23.89 -13.09 -12.74
C TYR A 520 -22.37 -13.19 -12.76
N THR A 521 -21.76 -12.89 -11.63
CA THR A 521 -20.31 -13.05 -11.43
C THR A 521 -20.02 -14.26 -10.58
N THR A 522 -18.87 -14.90 -10.82
CA THR A 522 -18.34 -15.99 -10.00
C THR A 522 -16.84 -15.83 -9.85
N PHE A 523 -16.29 -16.38 -8.75
CA PHE A 523 -14.87 -16.35 -8.48
C PHE A 523 -14.25 -17.71 -8.80
N THR A 524 -13.19 -17.72 -9.61
CA THR A 524 -12.44 -18.91 -9.98
C THR A 524 -10.97 -18.77 -9.61
N ALA A 525 -10.21 -19.84 -9.66
CA ALA A 525 -8.75 -19.79 -9.46
C ALA A 525 -8.02 -18.93 -10.51
N GLY A 526 -8.65 -18.65 -11.64
CA GLY A 526 -8.12 -17.75 -12.67
C GLY A 526 -8.48 -16.27 -12.49
N GLY A 527 -9.37 -15.97 -11.55
CA GLY A 527 -9.93 -14.63 -11.32
C GLY A 527 -11.45 -14.61 -11.36
N TRP A 528 -12.02 -13.42 -11.33
CA TRP A 528 -13.44 -13.21 -11.51
C TRP A 528 -13.87 -13.49 -12.95
N GLU A 529 -15.07 -14.06 -13.09
CA GLU A 529 -15.71 -14.32 -14.38
C GLU A 529 -17.10 -13.72 -14.41
N LEU A 530 -17.53 -13.26 -15.58
CA LEU A 530 -18.89 -12.83 -15.87
C LEU A 530 -19.57 -13.90 -16.72
N TRP A 531 -20.69 -14.40 -16.27
CA TRP A 531 -21.45 -15.47 -16.88
C TRP A 531 -22.81 -15.00 -17.37
N ARG A 532 -23.33 -15.68 -18.40
CA ARG A 532 -24.72 -15.61 -18.83
C ARG A 532 -25.32 -17.02 -18.80
N ALA A 533 -26.40 -17.21 -18.07
CA ALA A 533 -27.06 -18.52 -17.97
C ALA A 533 -28.59 -18.36 -17.87
N ALA A 534 -29.31 -19.41 -18.16
CA ALA A 534 -30.73 -19.51 -17.82
C ALA A 534 -30.87 -19.72 -16.31
N PRO A 535 -31.82 -19.06 -15.63
CA PRO A 535 -32.10 -19.32 -14.23
C PRO A 535 -32.61 -20.75 -14.04
N ALA A 536 -32.12 -21.43 -13.01
CA ALA A 536 -32.54 -22.78 -12.64
C ALA A 536 -33.21 -22.75 -11.26
N ALA A 537 -34.52 -22.65 -11.23
CA ALA A 537 -35.28 -22.55 -9.99
C ALA A 537 -35.18 -23.87 -9.18
N THR A 538 -34.77 -23.74 -7.93
CA THR A 538 -34.72 -24.82 -6.94
C THR A 538 -35.22 -24.33 -5.59
N ILE A 539 -35.61 -25.26 -4.73
CA ILE A 539 -36.01 -24.94 -3.36
C ILE A 539 -34.78 -24.44 -2.59
N PRO A 540 -34.83 -23.29 -1.90
CA PRO A 540 -33.75 -22.84 -1.06
C PRO A 540 -33.55 -23.78 0.14
N PRO A 541 -32.35 -23.85 0.74
CA PRO A 541 -32.17 -24.54 2.01
C PRO A 541 -32.96 -23.84 3.13
N PRO A 542 -33.11 -24.49 4.29
CA PRO A 542 -33.64 -23.82 5.48
C PRO A 542 -32.81 -22.55 5.77
N LEU A 543 -33.49 -21.47 6.14
CA LEU A 543 -32.83 -20.21 6.48
C LEU A 543 -32.10 -20.37 7.82
N PRO A 544 -30.86 -19.87 7.94
CA PRO A 544 -30.18 -19.84 9.23
C PRO A 544 -30.91 -18.90 10.19
N GLU A 545 -30.81 -19.16 11.47
CA GLU A 545 -31.36 -18.27 12.50
C GLU A 545 -30.34 -17.18 12.83
N ALA A 546 -30.78 -15.92 12.88
CA ALA A 546 -29.92 -14.79 13.24
C ALA A 546 -29.46 -14.90 14.70
N ALA A 547 -28.15 -14.77 14.93
CA ALA A 547 -27.60 -14.72 16.27
C ALA A 547 -28.01 -13.41 16.97
N PRO A 548 -28.29 -13.43 18.30
CA PRO A 548 -28.56 -12.21 19.04
C PRO A 548 -27.38 -11.25 18.98
N PHE A 549 -27.66 -9.99 18.66
CA PHE A 549 -26.62 -8.96 18.70
C PHE A 549 -26.36 -8.50 20.14
N ASP A 550 -25.09 -8.63 20.56
CA ASP A 550 -24.63 -8.23 21.90
C ASP A 550 -23.77 -6.96 21.79
N SER A 551 -24.30 -5.83 22.24
CA SER A 551 -23.59 -4.55 22.26
C SER A 551 -22.58 -4.49 23.41
N ALA A 552 -21.40 -3.91 23.16
CA ALA A 552 -20.41 -3.74 24.23
C ALA A 552 -20.91 -2.79 25.32
N PRO A 553 -20.64 -3.10 26.60
CA PRO A 553 -21.07 -2.27 27.72
C PRO A 553 -20.35 -0.90 27.70
N PRO A 554 -20.95 0.13 28.31
CA PRO A 554 -20.29 1.42 28.48
C PRO A 554 -18.97 1.28 29.24
N VAL A 555 -17.97 2.04 28.82
CA VAL A 555 -16.66 2.09 29.48
C VAL A 555 -16.36 3.50 29.98
N PRO A 556 -15.65 3.66 31.10
CA PRO A 556 -15.20 4.97 31.57
C PRO A 556 -14.24 5.59 30.56
N VAL A 557 -14.51 6.83 30.14
CA VAL A 557 -13.67 7.59 29.22
C VAL A 557 -13.31 8.94 29.80
N HIS A 558 -12.09 9.37 29.60
CA HIS A 558 -11.63 10.72 29.93
C HIS A 558 -11.20 11.43 28.64
N GLU A 559 -11.84 12.55 28.32
CA GLU A 559 -11.55 13.32 27.13
C GLU A 559 -10.55 14.44 27.37
N THR A 560 -9.55 14.52 26.49
CA THR A 560 -8.54 15.59 26.48
C THR A 560 -8.31 16.10 25.08
N GLY A 561 -7.60 17.23 24.93
CA GLY A 561 -7.00 17.61 23.66
C GLY A 561 -5.88 16.63 23.26
N TYR A 562 -5.70 16.41 21.97
CA TYR A 562 -4.61 15.58 21.48
C TYR A 562 -3.24 16.11 21.91
N ARG A 563 -2.38 15.22 22.42
CA ARG A 563 -1.00 15.49 22.79
C ARG A 563 -0.07 14.54 22.03
N ALA A 564 0.87 15.10 21.26
CA ALA A 564 1.80 14.30 20.47
C ALA A 564 2.85 13.57 21.30
N TRP A 565 3.32 14.21 22.40
CA TRP A 565 4.47 13.75 23.18
C TRP A 565 4.42 12.30 23.67
N PRO A 566 3.30 11.74 24.16
CA PRO A 566 3.26 10.37 24.63
C PRO A 566 3.70 9.33 23.61
N SER A 567 3.39 9.53 22.33
CA SER A 567 3.79 8.64 21.23
C SER A 567 5.03 9.12 20.47
N LEU A 568 5.36 10.44 20.54
CA LEU A 568 6.51 11.04 19.87
C LEU A 568 7.84 10.83 20.58
N LYS A 569 7.83 10.75 21.91
CA LYS A 569 9.06 10.59 22.69
C LYS A 569 9.89 9.41 22.20
N PRO A 570 11.23 9.40 22.40
CA PRO A 570 12.07 8.27 22.02
C PRO A 570 11.58 6.97 22.69
N HIS A 571 11.31 5.96 21.91
CA HIS A 571 10.93 4.62 22.35
C HIS A 571 12.07 3.62 22.30
N PHE A 572 13.18 3.99 21.65
CA PHE A 572 14.38 3.18 21.56
C PHE A 572 15.60 4.06 21.30
N TRP A 573 16.76 3.47 21.48
CA TRP A 573 18.02 3.98 20.96
C TRP A 573 18.87 2.81 20.41
N LEU A 574 19.57 3.05 19.33
CA LEU A 574 20.42 2.04 18.70
C LEU A 574 21.88 2.50 18.82
N PRO A 575 22.79 1.72 19.42
CA PRO A 575 24.17 2.08 19.48
C PRO A 575 24.80 2.06 18.08
N LEU A 576 25.63 3.03 17.79
CA LEU A 576 26.38 3.16 16.54
C LEU A 576 27.87 3.00 16.80
N PHE A 577 28.52 2.11 16.07
CA PHE A 577 29.97 1.95 16.09
C PHE A 577 30.47 1.84 14.64
N PHE A 578 31.35 2.70 14.22
CA PHE A 578 31.89 2.66 12.85
C PHE A 578 33.24 3.37 12.79
N ASP A 579 34.05 2.93 11.85
CA ASP A 579 35.32 3.58 11.51
C ASP A 579 35.08 4.47 10.27
N GLN A 580 35.44 5.72 10.38
CA GLN A 580 35.34 6.69 9.30
C GLN A 580 36.76 7.01 8.83
N ALA A 581 37.11 6.54 7.63
CA ALA A 581 38.43 6.77 7.05
C ALA A 581 38.84 8.25 7.18
N GLY A 582 40.01 8.48 7.75
CA GLY A 582 40.54 9.83 7.99
C GLY A 582 39.93 10.63 9.13
N ALA A 583 38.82 10.17 9.69
CA ALA A 583 38.13 10.90 10.75
C ALA A 583 38.13 10.22 12.12
N GLY A 584 38.41 8.90 12.18
CA GLY A 584 38.52 8.13 13.41
C GLY A 584 37.38 7.15 13.66
N ARG A 585 37.43 6.48 14.81
CA ARG A 585 36.44 5.51 15.26
C ARG A 585 35.36 6.21 16.07
N PHE A 586 34.15 6.15 15.59
CA PHE A 586 33.00 6.80 16.21
C PHE A 586 32.18 5.80 17.02
N ALA A 587 31.77 6.25 18.21
CA ALA A 587 30.73 5.61 19.02
C ALA A 587 29.59 6.60 19.23
N GLY A 588 28.37 6.11 19.18
CA GLY A 588 27.21 7.00 19.28
C GLY A 588 25.88 6.28 19.42
N ALA A 589 24.81 7.00 19.15
CA ALA A 589 23.45 6.49 19.22
C ALA A 589 22.57 7.09 18.13
N PHE A 590 21.57 6.31 17.73
CA PHE A 590 20.51 6.69 16.79
C PHE A 590 19.13 6.43 17.42
N THR A 591 18.20 7.32 17.18
CA THR A 591 16.78 7.13 17.49
C THR A 591 15.92 7.80 16.42
N TYR A 592 14.70 7.30 16.24
CA TYR A 592 13.66 8.03 15.53
C TYR A 592 12.29 7.83 16.17
N GLY A 593 11.35 8.72 15.89
CA GLY A 593 10.00 8.63 16.39
C GLY A 593 8.99 9.37 15.52
N SER A 594 7.73 8.98 15.66
CA SER A 594 6.59 9.70 15.13
C SER A 594 5.43 9.64 16.12
N ASP A 595 4.64 10.70 16.19
CA ASP A 595 3.44 10.69 17.01
C ASP A 595 2.32 9.84 16.37
N ALA A 596 1.26 9.58 17.14
CA ALA A 596 0.18 8.69 16.73
C ALA A 596 -0.51 9.11 15.42
N LEU A 597 -0.67 10.40 15.20
CA LEU A 597 -1.28 10.95 13.98
C LEU A 597 -0.30 11.08 12.79
N GLY A 598 1.01 10.90 13.02
CA GLY A 598 2.01 11.27 12.02
C GLY A 598 2.13 12.80 11.81
N ARG A 599 1.70 13.60 12.80
CA ARG A 599 1.80 15.06 12.77
C ARG A 599 3.25 15.52 12.85
N TYR A 600 4.05 14.83 13.63
CA TYR A 600 5.48 15.05 13.79
C TYR A 600 6.23 13.74 13.62
N ALA A 601 7.35 13.80 12.91
CA ALA A 601 8.30 12.70 12.82
C ALA A 601 9.72 13.28 12.92
N TYR A 602 10.60 12.62 13.68
CA TYR A 602 11.98 13.03 13.81
C TYR A 602 12.93 11.83 13.69
N ALA A 603 14.16 12.13 13.30
CA ALA A 603 15.31 11.23 13.38
C ALA A 603 16.48 11.99 13.98
N LEU A 604 17.23 11.35 14.86
CA LEU A 604 18.38 11.91 15.55
C LEU A 604 19.48 10.86 15.62
N ASP A 605 20.69 11.23 15.19
CA ASP A 605 21.89 10.48 15.46
C ASP A 605 23.03 11.40 15.94
N VAL A 606 23.82 10.91 16.89
CA VAL A 606 25.01 11.58 17.41
C VAL A 606 26.09 10.52 17.61
N ALA A 607 27.31 10.83 17.16
CA ALA A 607 28.45 9.95 17.37
C ALA A 607 29.74 10.79 17.58
N VAL A 608 30.63 10.30 18.44
CA VAL A 608 31.86 10.95 18.84
C VAL A 608 33.04 10.01 18.61
N ALA A 609 34.10 10.50 18.02
CA ALA A 609 35.41 9.86 17.97
C ALA A 609 36.30 10.52 19.05
N PRO A 610 36.92 9.75 19.97
CA PRO A 610 37.73 10.32 21.03
C PRO A 610 39.13 10.73 20.56
N SER A 611 39.66 10.12 19.48
CA SER A 611 40.98 10.37 18.96
C SER A 611 41.04 10.27 17.44
N PRO A 612 41.21 11.43 16.74
CA PRO A 612 41.09 12.79 17.28
C PRO A 612 39.66 13.10 17.74
N LEU A 613 39.51 14.02 18.69
CA LEU A 613 38.20 14.38 19.20
C LEU A 613 37.34 15.04 18.09
N ARG A 614 36.35 14.31 17.62
CA ARG A 614 35.45 14.74 16.56
C ARG A 614 34.02 14.31 16.89
N ALA A 615 33.07 15.19 16.57
CA ALA A 615 31.66 14.85 16.68
C ALA A 615 31.00 14.93 15.31
N GLN A 616 30.09 13.99 15.04
CA GLN A 616 29.21 14.01 13.88
C GLN A 616 27.83 13.53 14.23
N GLY A 617 26.86 13.82 13.40
CA GLY A 617 25.50 13.40 13.62
C GLY A 617 24.53 14.13 12.71
N GLY A 618 23.24 13.84 12.91
CA GLY A 618 22.20 14.48 12.15
C GLY A 618 20.89 14.54 12.95
N PHE A 619 20.13 15.57 12.67
CA PHE A 619 18.77 15.77 13.15
C PHE A 619 17.87 16.09 11.97
N ALA A 620 16.71 15.44 11.90
CA ALA A 620 15.66 15.77 10.96
C ALA A 620 14.31 15.77 11.67
N LEU A 621 13.49 16.76 11.40
CA LEU A 621 12.11 16.90 11.89
C LEU A 621 11.20 17.22 10.72
N VAL A 622 10.08 16.51 10.62
CA VAL A 622 8.99 16.83 9.67
C VAL A 622 7.73 17.13 10.47
N SER A 623 7.05 18.19 10.11
CA SER A 623 5.77 18.61 10.69
C SER A 623 4.69 18.68 9.62
N HIS A 624 3.61 17.95 9.84
CA HIS A 624 2.37 18.00 9.07
C HIS A 624 1.26 18.74 9.82
N ALA A 625 1.58 19.48 10.89
CA ALA A 625 0.59 20.16 11.72
C ALA A 625 -0.26 21.17 10.95
N LEU A 626 0.31 21.78 9.91
CA LEU A 626 -0.40 22.72 9.02
C LEU A 626 -1.17 22.02 7.90
N GLY A 627 -1.03 20.67 7.76
CA GLY A 627 -1.62 19.90 6.67
C GLY A 627 -0.87 20.12 5.35
N ASN A 628 -1.12 21.24 4.71
CA ASN A 628 -0.46 21.63 3.47
C ASN A 628 -0.23 23.17 3.49
N PRO A 629 1.00 23.66 3.67
CA PRO A 629 2.29 22.95 3.53
C PRO A 629 2.66 22.04 4.71
N SER A 630 3.51 21.06 4.45
CA SER A 630 4.32 20.41 5.48
C SER A 630 5.64 21.15 5.64
N LEU A 631 6.14 21.22 6.87
CA LEU A 631 7.42 21.85 7.19
C LEU A 631 8.47 20.78 7.50
N ASP A 632 9.71 21.05 7.13
CA ASP A 632 10.84 20.21 7.50
C ASP A 632 12.03 21.04 7.98
N LEU A 633 12.72 20.53 9.00
CA LEU A 633 13.95 21.07 9.54
C LEU A 633 15.00 19.96 9.56
N SER A 634 16.19 20.22 9.06
CA SER A 634 17.30 19.27 9.16
C SER A 634 18.60 19.98 9.46
N ALA A 635 19.47 19.29 10.21
CA ALA A 635 20.85 19.70 10.44
C ALA A 635 21.73 18.45 10.51
N ALA A 636 22.91 18.50 9.93
CA ALA A 636 23.84 17.38 9.96
C ALA A 636 25.29 17.87 9.91
N ARG A 637 26.15 17.14 10.59
CA ARG A 637 27.60 17.25 10.51
C ARG A 637 28.18 15.90 10.13
N GLN A 638 29.05 15.88 9.13
CA GLN A 638 29.73 14.66 8.66
C GLN A 638 31.22 14.94 8.47
N TRP A 639 32.02 13.88 8.59
CA TRP A 639 33.44 13.91 8.30
C TRP A 639 33.71 12.94 7.13
N SER A 640 34.61 13.34 6.25
CA SER A 640 35.07 12.51 5.13
C SER A 640 36.57 12.60 4.95
N LEU A 641 37.22 11.55 4.46
CA LEU A 641 38.62 11.55 4.05
C LEU A 641 38.73 12.26 2.70
N VAL A 642 39.56 13.28 2.62
CA VAL A 642 39.91 13.92 1.34
C VAL A 642 41.06 13.16 0.69
N PHE A 643 42.20 13.06 1.40
CA PHE A 643 43.35 12.25 0.97
C PHE A 643 44.35 12.03 2.14
N VAL A 644 45.36 11.17 1.88
CA VAL A 644 46.48 10.96 2.75
C VAL A 644 47.73 11.37 1.94
N THR A 645 48.58 12.21 2.49
CA THR A 645 49.84 12.62 1.86
C THR A 645 50.87 11.48 1.89
N GLY A 646 51.91 11.58 1.06
CA GLY A 646 53.01 10.64 1.12
C GLY A 646 53.79 10.62 2.46
N ALA A 647 53.66 11.70 3.25
CA ALA A 647 54.20 11.82 4.60
C ALA A 647 53.25 11.27 5.69
N GLY A 648 52.14 10.67 5.30
CA GLY A 648 51.19 10.07 6.22
C GLY A 648 50.20 11.07 6.88
N ILE A 649 50.19 12.36 6.46
CA ILE A 649 49.25 13.35 6.97
C ILE A 649 47.87 13.10 6.36
N VAL A 650 46.88 12.91 7.22
CA VAL A 650 45.48 12.69 6.84
C VAL A 650 44.77 14.02 6.74
N VAL A 651 44.22 14.35 5.58
CA VAL A 651 43.38 15.53 5.39
C VAL A 651 41.93 15.08 5.37
N SER A 652 41.14 15.63 6.29
CA SER A 652 39.70 15.33 6.44
C SER A 652 38.87 16.57 6.22
N GLU A 653 37.71 16.40 5.62
CA GLU A 653 36.67 17.42 5.45
C GLU A 653 35.55 17.25 6.46
N ARG A 654 35.17 18.33 7.09
CA ARG A 654 33.96 18.49 7.87
C ARG A 654 32.92 19.16 6.99
N GLU A 655 31.79 18.53 6.78
CA GLU A 655 30.69 19.09 6.04
C GLU A 655 29.49 19.29 7.00
N ASP A 656 29.05 20.53 7.15
CA ASP A 656 27.90 20.95 7.95
C ASP A 656 26.76 21.34 7.02
N HIS A 657 25.57 20.82 7.27
CA HIS A 657 24.35 21.16 6.53
C HIS A 657 23.24 21.55 7.49
N ALA A 658 22.48 22.58 7.13
CA ALA A 658 21.19 22.85 7.74
C ALA A 658 20.18 23.27 6.67
N ALA A 659 18.92 22.89 6.84
CA ALA A 659 17.86 23.30 5.95
C ALA A 659 16.53 23.45 6.70
N LEU A 660 15.78 24.49 6.35
CA LEU A 660 14.39 24.69 6.74
C LEU A 660 13.55 24.76 5.48
N GLY A 661 12.62 23.83 5.33
CA GLY A 661 11.81 23.68 4.14
C GLY A 661 10.31 23.74 4.39
N ALA A 662 9.57 24.12 3.34
CA ALA A 662 8.12 24.03 3.27
C ALA A 662 7.72 23.35 1.97
N THR A 663 6.85 22.35 2.07
CA THR A 663 6.40 21.53 0.92
C THR A 663 4.90 21.69 0.73
N LEU A 664 4.49 22.16 -0.43
CA LEU A 664 3.12 22.14 -0.91
C LEU A 664 2.92 20.94 -1.84
N GLU A 665 1.79 20.24 -1.68
CA GLU A 665 1.44 19.08 -2.50
C GLU A 665 -0.02 19.13 -2.93
N ALA A 666 -0.25 18.94 -4.23
CA ALA A 666 -1.56 18.66 -4.82
C ALA A 666 -1.55 17.21 -5.35
N ARG A 667 -2.60 16.43 -5.06
CA ARG A 667 -2.68 15.03 -5.39
C ARG A 667 -4.02 14.66 -6.01
N ARG A 668 -3.97 13.77 -6.99
CA ARG A 668 -5.10 13.06 -7.60
C ARG A 668 -4.75 11.57 -7.68
N TRP A 669 -5.67 10.73 -8.09
CA TRP A 669 -5.46 9.28 -8.11
C TRP A 669 -4.21 8.83 -8.90
N ARG A 670 -3.95 9.45 -10.05
CA ARG A 670 -2.82 9.09 -10.93
C ARG A 670 -1.78 10.19 -11.11
N SER A 671 -1.98 11.35 -10.51
CA SER A 671 -1.07 12.48 -10.69
C SER A 671 -0.85 13.25 -9.40
N PHE A 672 0.31 13.86 -9.32
CA PHE A 672 0.65 14.75 -8.22
C PHE A 672 1.53 15.90 -8.71
N ALA A 673 1.46 17.00 -7.99
CA ALA A 673 2.37 18.13 -8.10
C ALA A 673 2.87 18.48 -6.70
N ARG A 674 4.18 18.55 -6.53
CA ARG A 674 4.83 18.89 -5.26
C ARG A 674 5.88 19.96 -5.50
N ILE A 675 5.83 21.03 -4.73
CA ILE A 675 6.88 22.06 -4.68
C ILE A 675 7.41 22.17 -3.25
N ARG A 676 8.72 22.08 -3.09
CA ARG A 676 9.42 22.34 -1.82
C ARG A 676 10.30 23.58 -2.00
N LEU A 677 10.15 24.54 -1.11
CA LEU A 677 11.02 25.69 -0.96
C LEU A 677 11.82 25.52 0.33
N ALA A 678 13.12 25.79 0.29
CA ALA A 678 13.95 25.67 1.47
C ALA A 678 15.00 26.77 1.55
N ALA A 679 15.27 27.23 2.76
CA ALA A 679 16.50 27.93 3.12
C ALA A 679 17.56 26.89 3.52
N GLU A 680 18.77 27.08 3.06
CA GLU A 680 19.86 26.11 3.23
C GLU A 680 21.14 26.82 3.72
N TYR A 681 21.85 26.14 4.61
CA TYR A 681 23.22 26.45 5.01
C TYR A 681 24.12 25.28 4.66
N ARG A 682 25.31 25.52 4.18
CA ARG A 682 26.41 24.57 3.99
C ARG A 682 27.71 25.16 4.49
N GLY A 683 28.41 24.44 5.36
CA GLY A 683 29.74 24.77 5.83
C GLY A 683 30.72 23.64 5.53
N ASP A 684 31.81 23.93 4.82
CA ASP A 684 32.89 22.97 4.57
C ASP A 684 34.13 23.45 5.33
N GLY A 685 34.67 22.61 6.21
CA GLY A 685 35.91 22.86 6.93
C GLY A 685 36.90 21.70 6.76
N TYR A 686 38.20 22.01 6.70
CA TYR A 686 39.24 20.98 6.49
C TYR A 686 40.15 20.94 7.70
N VAL A 687 40.65 19.74 8.03
CA VAL A 687 41.57 19.52 9.16
C VAL A 687 42.65 18.52 8.70
N ALA A 688 43.88 18.85 9.01
CA ALA A 688 45.04 17.95 8.82
C ALA A 688 45.39 17.26 10.15
N ASP A 689 45.71 15.98 10.11
CA ASP A 689 46.13 15.20 11.29
C ASP A 689 47.35 14.35 10.95
N PRO A 690 48.52 14.55 11.61
CA PRO A 690 48.76 15.55 12.67
C PRO A 690 48.56 16.99 12.19
N ALA A 691 48.22 17.89 13.11
CA ALA A 691 47.89 19.29 12.82
C ALA A 691 49.01 19.99 12.07
N GLN A 692 48.72 20.48 10.88
CA GLN A 692 49.58 21.23 9.97
C GLN A 692 48.79 22.39 9.37
N PRO A 693 49.47 23.51 8.98
CA PRO A 693 48.80 24.57 8.21
C PRO A 693 48.25 23.96 6.90
N LEU A 694 46.93 24.10 6.67
CA LEU A 694 46.26 23.51 5.49
C LEU A 694 46.88 23.97 4.19
N ALA A 695 47.36 25.21 4.11
CA ALA A 695 48.02 25.76 2.92
C ALA A 695 49.28 25.01 2.51
N SER A 696 49.96 24.34 3.46
CA SER A 696 51.14 23.55 3.17
C SER A 696 50.85 22.09 2.71
N VAL A 697 49.65 21.61 2.99
CA VAL A 697 49.25 20.19 2.74
C VAL A 697 48.14 20.09 1.69
N CYS A 698 47.29 21.11 1.54
CA CYS A 698 46.13 21.09 0.63
C CYS A 698 45.82 22.49 0.06
N VAL A 699 46.34 22.82 -1.09
CA VAL A 699 46.12 24.14 -1.73
C VAL A 699 44.66 24.37 -2.13
N GLY A 700 43.88 23.29 -2.33
CA GLY A 700 42.46 23.34 -2.73
C GLY A 700 41.45 23.22 -1.59
N CYS A 701 41.92 23.02 -0.35
CA CYS A 701 41.03 22.87 0.83
C CYS A 701 40.63 24.26 1.38
N VAL A 702 39.64 24.85 0.77
CA VAL A 702 39.14 26.16 1.14
C VAL A 702 37.89 26.03 2.00
N THR A 703 37.95 26.53 3.23
CA THR A 703 36.76 26.60 4.11
C THR A 703 35.69 27.46 3.45
N ARG A 704 34.47 26.97 3.48
CA ARG A 704 33.29 27.65 2.91
C ARG A 704 32.16 27.68 3.93
N ASP A 705 31.51 28.82 3.99
CA ASP A 705 30.25 28.99 4.70
C ASP A 705 29.26 29.61 3.70
N GLU A 706 28.33 28.82 3.24
CA GLU A 706 27.36 29.16 2.20
C GLU A 706 25.94 29.22 2.80
N VAL A 707 25.20 30.25 2.48
CA VAL A 707 23.77 30.39 2.75
C VAL A 707 23.02 30.52 1.45
N GLY A 708 21.80 30.00 1.42
CA GLY A 708 21.04 30.11 0.18
C GLY A 708 19.64 29.56 0.27
N GLY A 709 19.08 29.30 -0.89
CA GLY A 709 17.77 28.70 -0.99
C GLY A 709 17.65 27.74 -2.16
N SER A 710 16.68 26.86 -2.05
CA SER A 710 16.34 25.94 -3.13
C SER A 710 14.85 25.84 -3.36
N ALA A 711 14.48 25.57 -4.62
CA ALA A 711 13.14 25.19 -5.04
C ALA A 711 13.21 23.82 -5.73
N THR A 712 12.44 22.88 -5.25
CA THR A 712 12.31 21.54 -5.87
C THR A 712 10.89 21.33 -6.33
N LEU A 713 10.71 21.07 -7.63
CA LEU A 713 9.43 20.75 -8.25
C LEU A 713 9.41 19.27 -8.65
N ASN A 714 8.34 18.56 -8.26
CA ASN A 714 8.06 17.20 -8.72
C ASN A 714 6.65 17.15 -9.31
N LEU A 715 6.56 16.79 -10.57
CA LEU A 715 5.29 16.57 -11.27
C LEU A 715 5.22 15.12 -11.73
N GLY A 716 4.14 14.43 -11.41
CA GLY A 716 3.96 13.05 -11.78
C GLY A 716 2.57 12.76 -12.32
N HIS A 717 2.52 12.01 -13.42
CA HIS A 717 1.34 11.32 -13.90
C HIS A 717 1.78 9.92 -14.32
N LEU A 718 1.45 8.91 -13.53
CA LEU A 718 1.87 7.53 -13.76
C LEU A 718 0.67 6.59 -13.71
N VAL A 719 0.63 5.66 -14.65
CA VAL A 719 -0.36 4.58 -14.71
C VAL A 719 0.38 3.27 -14.59
N SER A 720 0.07 2.53 -13.55
CA SER A 720 0.64 1.21 -13.29
C SER A 720 -0.46 0.22 -12.91
N ALA A 721 -0.24 -1.03 -13.21
CA ALA A 721 -1.12 -2.15 -12.85
C ALA A 721 -0.38 -3.12 -11.92
N PRO A 722 -1.07 -4.03 -11.20
CA PRO A 722 -0.43 -4.95 -10.26
C PRO A 722 0.65 -5.84 -10.89
N LEU A 723 0.43 -6.28 -12.12
CA LEU A 723 1.38 -7.13 -12.83
C LEU A 723 2.43 -6.35 -13.62
N ALA A 724 2.35 -5.01 -13.68
CA ALA A 724 3.28 -4.20 -14.46
C ALA A 724 4.74 -4.38 -13.99
N ILE A 725 5.66 -4.49 -14.95
CA ILE A 725 7.11 -4.53 -14.71
C ILE A 725 7.71 -3.12 -14.57
N ALA A 726 6.98 -2.11 -15.03
CA ALA A 726 7.25 -0.67 -14.93
C ALA A 726 5.93 0.06 -15.13
N PRO A 727 5.81 1.38 -14.87
CA PRO A 727 4.64 2.13 -15.27
C PRO A 727 4.35 1.95 -16.77
N ASP A 728 3.11 1.62 -17.12
CA ASP A 728 2.68 1.38 -18.50
C ASP A 728 2.62 2.65 -19.34
N HIS A 729 2.37 3.77 -18.67
CA HIS A 729 2.17 5.06 -19.31
C HIS A 729 2.41 6.18 -18.30
N GLY A 730 2.99 7.27 -18.76
CA GLY A 730 3.05 8.50 -18.01
C GLY A 730 4.42 9.16 -17.93
N THR A 731 4.52 10.17 -17.08
CA THR A 731 5.67 11.05 -16.96
C THR A 731 5.93 11.41 -15.52
N LEU A 732 7.20 11.48 -15.14
CA LEU A 732 7.67 12.04 -13.88
C LEU A 732 8.75 13.08 -14.21
N LEU A 733 8.53 14.34 -13.81
CA LEU A 733 9.46 15.44 -13.92
C LEU A 733 9.94 15.85 -12.53
N THR A 734 11.23 15.93 -12.34
CA THR A 734 11.86 16.58 -11.17
C THR A 734 12.71 17.72 -11.65
N ALA A 735 12.53 18.91 -11.07
CA ALA A 735 13.37 20.08 -11.31
C ALA A 735 13.84 20.66 -9.98
N VAL A 736 15.10 21.06 -9.93
CA VAL A 736 15.73 21.69 -8.75
C VAL A 736 16.42 22.96 -9.20
N ALA A 737 16.07 24.07 -8.58
CA ALA A 737 16.79 25.33 -8.70
C ALA A 737 17.37 25.67 -7.33
N ARG A 738 18.65 26.03 -7.28
CA ARG A 738 19.35 26.36 -6.03
C ARG A 738 20.27 27.54 -6.25
N ARG A 739 20.28 28.46 -5.28
CA ARG A 739 21.27 29.55 -5.19
C ARG A 739 21.91 29.54 -3.83
N ARG A 740 23.24 29.65 -3.79
CA ARG A 740 24.03 29.79 -2.56
C ARG A 740 25.02 30.92 -2.71
N GLU A 741 25.27 31.63 -1.63
CA GLU A 741 26.23 32.72 -1.53
C GLU A 741 27.18 32.48 -0.39
N GLN A 742 28.47 32.59 -0.64
CA GLN A 742 29.51 32.41 0.37
C GLN A 742 29.58 33.64 1.27
N GLN A 743 29.51 33.40 2.58
CA GLN A 743 29.60 34.47 3.59
C GLN A 743 31.03 35.08 3.57
N GLY A 744 31.11 36.40 3.63
CA GLY A 744 32.41 37.10 3.63
C GLY A 744 33.20 37.04 2.31
N SER A 745 32.61 36.57 1.21
CA SER A 745 33.26 36.45 -0.10
C SER A 745 32.26 36.74 -1.23
N PRO A 746 32.67 37.33 -2.35
CA PRO A 746 31.80 37.59 -3.50
C PRO A 746 31.47 36.30 -4.29
N ARG A 747 31.75 35.12 -3.76
CA ARG A 747 31.47 33.85 -4.43
C ARG A 747 30.01 33.45 -4.27
N TRP A 748 29.42 32.95 -5.32
CA TRP A 748 28.06 32.43 -5.37
C TRP A 748 27.99 31.26 -6.33
N THR A 749 26.96 30.44 -6.16
CA THR A 749 26.64 29.30 -7.05
C THR A 749 25.17 29.31 -7.36
N ASN A 750 24.81 29.26 -8.63
CA ASN A 750 23.48 28.90 -9.10
C ASN A 750 23.53 27.50 -9.68
N GLU A 751 22.55 26.68 -9.32
CA GLU A 751 22.39 25.31 -9.84
C GLU A 751 20.98 25.13 -10.37
N LEU A 752 20.86 24.56 -11.56
CA LEU A 752 19.61 24.11 -12.14
C LEU A 752 19.76 22.65 -12.56
N LEU A 753 18.87 21.78 -12.08
CA LEU A 753 18.83 20.37 -12.42
C LEU A 753 17.43 20.00 -12.90
N GLY A 754 17.35 19.14 -13.91
CA GLY A 754 16.12 18.57 -14.40
C GLY A 754 16.26 17.08 -14.69
N ARG A 755 15.25 16.29 -14.34
CA ARG A 755 15.13 14.88 -14.70
C ARG A 755 13.73 14.59 -15.19
N LEU A 756 13.64 13.93 -16.34
CA LEU A 756 12.41 13.47 -16.95
C LEU A 756 12.47 11.95 -17.00
N LEU A 757 11.42 11.28 -16.52
CA LEU A 757 11.12 9.88 -16.79
C LEU A 757 9.82 9.84 -17.60
N TRP A 758 9.83 9.08 -18.69
CA TRP A 758 8.66 8.90 -19.54
C TRP A 758 8.49 7.42 -19.84
N TYR A 759 7.24 6.96 -19.84
CA TYR A 759 6.87 5.58 -20.08
C TYR A 759 5.75 5.49 -21.10
N ALA A 760 5.83 4.48 -21.95
CA ALA A 760 4.76 4.12 -22.88
C ALA A 760 4.72 2.61 -23.09
N ARG A 761 3.52 2.07 -23.34
CA ARG A 761 3.39 0.68 -23.78
C ARG A 761 4.09 0.52 -25.11
N ALA A 762 4.84 -0.57 -25.23
CA ALA A 762 5.53 -0.93 -26.44
C ALA A 762 4.92 -2.20 -27.05
N PRO A 763 4.96 -2.36 -28.39
CA PRO A 763 4.71 -3.63 -29.03
C PRO A 763 5.67 -4.68 -28.48
N GLY A 764 5.19 -5.91 -28.28
CA GLY A 764 6.05 -6.98 -27.78
C GLY A 764 5.33 -8.29 -27.64
N VAL A 765 6.07 -9.32 -27.28
CA VAL A 765 5.52 -10.64 -27.03
C VAL A 765 4.57 -10.54 -25.82
N GLY A 766 3.32 -10.94 -26.01
CA GLY A 766 2.32 -10.98 -24.95
C GLY A 766 2.83 -11.86 -23.80
N GLY A 767 2.62 -11.39 -22.56
CA GLY A 767 3.04 -12.08 -21.37
C GLY A 767 2.10 -11.77 -20.21
N PHE A 768 2.59 -11.92 -19.00
CA PHE A 768 1.84 -11.58 -17.78
C PHE A 768 1.68 -10.06 -17.59
N ALA A 769 2.46 -9.22 -18.28
CA ALA A 769 2.42 -7.76 -18.25
C ALA A 769 2.67 -7.18 -19.66
N HIS A 770 2.51 -5.88 -19.83
CA HIS A 770 2.88 -5.19 -21.06
C HIS A 770 4.38 -4.97 -21.16
N SER A 771 4.90 -5.01 -22.39
CA SER A 771 6.22 -4.45 -22.69
C SER A 771 6.17 -2.92 -22.62
N VAL A 772 7.26 -2.30 -22.16
CA VAL A 772 7.32 -0.87 -21.88
C VAL A 772 8.57 -0.24 -22.50
N LEU A 773 8.35 0.86 -23.21
CA LEU A 773 9.42 1.78 -23.60
C LEU A 773 9.58 2.82 -22.50
N ALA A 774 10.79 2.95 -21.94
CA ALA A 774 11.11 3.91 -20.90
C ALA A 774 12.22 4.85 -21.37
N LEU A 775 12.00 6.15 -21.26
CA LEU A 775 12.98 7.20 -21.50
C LEU A 775 13.35 7.88 -20.19
N ARG A 776 14.63 8.01 -19.94
CA ARG A 776 15.16 8.84 -18.87
C ARG A 776 16.07 9.90 -19.46
N ALA A 777 15.78 11.16 -19.22
CA ALA A 777 16.63 12.29 -19.59
C ALA A 777 16.95 13.11 -18.36
N ALA A 778 18.20 13.57 -18.25
CA ALA A 778 18.62 14.47 -17.19
C ALA A 778 19.52 15.56 -17.77
N ALA A 779 19.37 16.78 -17.29
CA ALA A 779 20.22 17.90 -17.65
C ALA A 779 20.49 18.77 -16.42
N GLY A 780 21.65 19.39 -16.38
CA GLY A 780 22.01 20.28 -15.28
C GLY A 780 23.05 21.32 -15.70
N GLY A 781 23.02 22.43 -14.99
CA GLY A 781 23.98 23.51 -15.14
C GLY A 781 24.31 24.18 -13.82
N ARG A 782 25.56 24.52 -13.63
CA ARG A 782 26.05 25.34 -12.52
C ARG A 782 26.75 26.58 -13.06
N ALA A 783 26.55 27.70 -12.40
CA ALA A 783 27.15 28.96 -12.73
C ALA A 783 27.61 29.69 -11.46
N GLY A 784 28.64 30.51 -11.60
CA GLY A 784 29.19 31.32 -10.51
C GLY A 784 30.65 30.93 -10.16
N PRO A 785 31.33 31.79 -9.44
CA PRO A 785 32.75 31.57 -9.08
C PRO A 785 33.00 30.42 -8.12
N GLY A 786 31.95 29.97 -7.41
CA GLY A 786 31.98 28.80 -6.50
C GLY A 786 31.48 27.49 -7.14
N ALA A 787 31.15 27.49 -8.44
CA ALA A 787 30.47 26.36 -9.08
C ALA A 787 31.40 25.14 -9.22
N GLU A 788 30.96 24.01 -8.66
CA GLU A 788 31.56 22.68 -8.81
C GLU A 788 31.14 22.02 -10.11
N THR A 789 31.86 21.01 -10.57
CA THR A 789 31.52 20.23 -11.77
C THR A 789 30.55 19.10 -11.46
N PHE A 790 29.77 18.67 -12.46
CA PHE A 790 29.02 17.43 -12.46
C PHE A 790 29.90 16.30 -13.01
N GLY A 791 29.77 15.12 -12.41
CA GLY A 791 30.36 13.91 -12.96
C GLY A 791 29.35 13.06 -13.72
N VAL A 792 29.65 12.70 -14.97
CA VAL A 792 28.83 11.84 -15.82
C VAL A 792 29.47 10.45 -15.97
N GLY A 793 28.67 9.40 -15.90
CA GLY A 793 29.09 8.00 -16.01
C GLY A 793 28.65 7.14 -14.84
N GLY A 794 28.91 5.84 -14.93
CA GLY A 794 28.57 4.84 -13.91
C GLY A 794 27.12 4.37 -13.96
N VAL A 795 26.79 3.44 -13.07
CA VAL A 795 25.47 2.87 -12.90
C VAL A 795 24.74 3.62 -11.79
N SER A 796 23.47 3.98 -12.00
CA SER A 796 22.61 4.42 -10.92
C SER A 796 22.12 3.18 -10.17
N SER A 797 22.60 2.97 -8.97
CA SER A 797 21.95 2.09 -8.01
C SER A 797 20.93 2.96 -7.28
N GLY A 798 19.67 2.55 -7.30
CA GLY A 798 18.64 3.18 -6.48
C GLY A 798 18.93 2.87 -5.02
N VAL A 799 19.80 3.67 -4.39
CA VAL A 799 19.96 3.63 -2.95
C VAL A 799 18.79 4.40 -2.38
N PHE A 800 18.03 3.72 -1.56
CA PHE A 800 16.94 4.16 -0.74
C PHE A 800 16.84 5.68 -0.53
N SER A 801 15.93 6.31 -1.24
CA SER A 801 15.54 7.69 -0.97
C SER A 801 14.47 7.68 0.11
N LEU A 802 14.80 8.17 1.29
CA LEU A 802 13.91 8.21 2.44
C LEU A 802 12.84 9.28 2.40
N GLY A 803 12.74 10.06 1.34
CA GLY A 803 11.75 11.13 1.25
C GLY A 803 11.93 12.28 2.27
N LEU A 804 12.96 12.22 3.09
CA LEU A 804 13.33 13.25 4.08
C LEU A 804 14.52 14.03 3.54
N GLY A 805 14.24 15.14 2.87
CA GLY A 805 15.26 16.07 2.38
C GLY A 805 16.05 15.63 1.14
N PRO A 806 17.04 16.39 0.71
CA PRO A 806 17.88 16.05 -0.42
C PRO A 806 18.63 14.75 -0.10
N THR A 807 18.54 13.80 -1.00
CA THR A 807 19.20 12.49 -0.89
C THR A 807 20.70 12.65 -0.62
N LEU A 808 21.12 12.37 0.59
CA LEU A 808 22.52 12.23 0.92
C LEU A 808 23.07 10.96 0.26
N GLY A 809 23.58 11.14 -0.94
CA GLY A 809 24.54 10.28 -1.62
C GLY A 809 24.01 8.94 -2.16
N GLY A 810 24.40 8.63 -3.37
CA GLY A 810 24.38 7.31 -3.99
C GLY A 810 23.61 7.18 -5.29
N SER A 811 22.54 7.92 -5.55
CA SER A 811 21.95 7.92 -6.88
C SER A 811 22.67 8.96 -7.74
N ARG A 812 23.41 8.48 -8.74
CA ARG A 812 24.02 9.37 -9.72
C ARG A 812 22.93 10.08 -10.51
N PHE A 813 23.01 11.38 -10.59
CA PHE A 813 22.03 12.16 -11.35
C PHE A 813 22.25 11.98 -12.87
N PHE A 814 23.50 11.77 -13.29
CA PHE A 814 23.92 11.64 -14.68
C PHE A 814 24.61 10.29 -14.97
N PRO A 815 23.92 9.14 -14.84
CA PRO A 815 24.50 7.83 -15.10
C PRO A 815 24.60 7.57 -16.61
N VAL A 816 25.70 6.93 -17.03
CA VAL A 816 25.90 6.28 -18.34
C VAL A 816 26.54 4.93 -18.05
N ARG A 817 25.81 3.84 -18.23
CA ARG A 817 26.26 2.47 -17.95
C ARG A 817 27.44 2.09 -18.86
N GLY A 818 28.33 1.22 -18.40
CA GLY A 818 29.54 0.83 -19.16
C GLY A 818 30.73 1.78 -18.98
N TYR A 819 30.58 2.89 -18.24
CA TYR A 819 31.67 3.81 -17.91
C TYR A 819 31.84 3.92 -16.39
N ALA A 820 33.04 4.22 -15.96
CA ALA A 820 33.31 4.54 -14.57
C ALA A 820 32.55 5.80 -14.13
N GLY A 821 32.25 5.92 -12.83
CA GLY A 821 31.67 7.15 -12.31
C GLY A 821 32.56 8.37 -12.56
N SER A 822 31.92 9.50 -12.95
CA SER A 822 32.63 10.73 -13.26
C SER A 822 33.70 10.59 -14.35
N SER A 823 33.44 9.77 -15.37
CA SER A 823 34.32 9.60 -16.54
C SER A 823 34.52 10.91 -17.31
N VAL A 824 33.53 11.79 -17.30
CA VAL A 824 33.64 13.17 -17.78
C VAL A 824 33.07 14.11 -16.74
N ASN A 825 33.67 15.30 -16.62
CA ASN A 825 33.26 16.31 -15.65
C ASN A 825 33.11 17.66 -16.34
N GLY A 826 32.15 18.47 -15.87
CA GLY A 826 31.91 19.82 -16.40
C GLY A 826 30.83 20.52 -15.60
N ARG A 827 30.77 21.84 -15.71
CA ARG A 827 29.72 22.66 -15.04
C ARG A 827 28.36 22.56 -15.72
N ARG A 828 28.28 21.94 -16.90
CA ARG A 828 27.03 21.51 -17.57
C ARG A 828 27.10 20.02 -17.80
N ALA A 829 25.95 19.34 -17.68
CA ALA A 829 25.88 17.90 -17.94
C ALA A 829 24.51 17.54 -18.51
N ALA A 830 24.48 16.53 -19.37
CA ALA A 830 23.24 15.92 -19.82
C ALA A 830 23.44 14.44 -20.08
N THR A 831 22.38 13.66 -19.80
CA THR A 831 22.31 12.22 -20.12
C THR A 831 20.93 11.86 -20.65
N VAL A 832 20.90 10.85 -21.53
CA VAL A 832 19.68 10.23 -22.02
C VAL A 832 19.85 8.73 -22.00
N SER A 833 18.80 8.02 -21.60
CA SER A 833 18.72 6.56 -21.58
C SER A 833 17.39 6.12 -22.17
N LEU A 834 17.41 5.24 -23.15
CA LEU A 834 16.24 4.61 -23.74
C LEU A 834 16.29 3.13 -23.39
N GLU A 835 15.19 2.61 -22.86
CA GLU A 835 15.08 1.21 -22.45
C GLU A 835 13.83 0.57 -23.05
N TYR A 836 13.98 -0.61 -23.63
CA TYR A 836 12.88 -1.49 -24.00
C TYR A 836 12.80 -2.63 -23.01
N ARG A 837 11.75 -2.68 -22.21
CA ARG A 837 11.53 -3.62 -21.12
C ARG A 837 10.50 -4.66 -21.49
N VAL A 838 10.80 -5.93 -21.24
CA VAL A 838 9.92 -7.05 -21.58
C VAL A 838 9.66 -7.93 -20.36
N PRO A 839 8.41 -8.37 -20.12
CA PRO A 839 8.12 -9.36 -19.09
C PRO A 839 8.61 -10.74 -19.55
N LEU A 840 9.29 -11.48 -18.68
CA LEU A 840 9.79 -12.83 -18.96
C LEU A 840 8.94 -13.90 -18.27
N ALA A 841 8.83 -13.83 -16.95
CA ALA A 841 8.10 -14.83 -16.17
C ALA A 841 7.48 -14.22 -14.92
N LEU A 842 6.24 -14.63 -14.62
CA LEU A 842 5.59 -14.43 -13.33
C LEU A 842 5.77 -15.73 -12.54
N VAL A 843 6.57 -15.68 -11.48
CA VAL A 843 6.97 -16.87 -10.71
C VAL A 843 6.14 -17.03 -9.44
N GLY A 844 6.12 -16.00 -8.57
CA GLY A 844 5.37 -16.00 -7.32
C GLY A 844 5.67 -17.25 -6.47
N GLN A 845 6.94 -17.57 -6.24
CA GLN A 845 7.33 -18.77 -5.51
C GLN A 845 8.50 -18.51 -4.55
N ALA A 846 8.39 -19.08 -3.36
CA ALA A 846 9.49 -19.13 -2.41
C ALA A 846 10.50 -20.22 -2.78
N LEU A 847 11.75 -20.02 -2.39
CA LEU A 847 12.83 -21.02 -2.50
C LEU A 847 12.70 -22.04 -1.37
N GLY A 848 11.82 -23.02 -1.55
CA GLY A 848 11.52 -24.05 -0.54
C GLY A 848 11.00 -23.46 0.76
N HIS A 849 11.74 -23.63 1.86
CA HIS A 849 11.38 -23.11 3.19
C HIS A 849 12.13 -21.83 3.57
N LEU A 850 12.95 -21.32 2.67
CA LEU A 850 13.73 -20.11 2.91
C LEU A 850 12.86 -18.87 2.87
N PRO A 851 13.18 -17.83 3.66
CA PRO A 851 12.45 -16.56 3.64
C PRO A 851 12.86 -15.70 2.44
N VAL A 852 13.07 -16.33 1.30
CA VAL A 852 13.44 -15.69 0.03
C VAL A 852 12.60 -16.30 -1.07
N GLY A 853 12.10 -15.46 -1.96
CA GLY A 853 11.32 -15.89 -3.10
C GLY A 853 11.50 -14.98 -4.30
N ALA A 854 11.07 -15.46 -5.45
CA ALA A 854 11.03 -14.69 -6.68
C ALA A 854 9.57 -14.41 -7.05
N ASP A 855 9.26 -13.14 -7.29
CA ASP A 855 7.93 -12.73 -7.73
C ASP A 855 7.84 -12.76 -9.26
N ARG A 856 8.69 -11.99 -9.93
CA ARG A 856 8.70 -11.91 -11.40
C ARG A 856 10.08 -11.63 -11.95
N PHE A 857 10.28 -12.01 -13.21
CA PHE A 857 11.46 -11.69 -13.99
C PHE A 857 11.07 -10.84 -15.20
N SER A 858 11.92 -9.87 -15.52
CA SER A 858 11.84 -9.05 -16.73
C SER A 858 13.24 -8.81 -17.28
N ALA A 859 13.33 -8.40 -18.53
CA ALA A 859 14.58 -8.00 -19.16
C ALA A 859 14.44 -6.59 -19.72
N ALA A 860 15.58 -5.91 -19.86
CA ALA A 860 15.65 -4.62 -20.54
C ALA A 860 16.81 -4.60 -21.52
N LEU A 861 16.56 -4.12 -22.73
CA LEU A 861 17.59 -3.67 -23.65
C LEU A 861 17.70 -2.15 -23.52
N PHE A 862 18.91 -1.63 -23.50
CA PHE A 862 19.07 -0.19 -23.30
C PHE A 862 20.16 0.41 -24.17
N ALA A 863 20.02 1.72 -24.41
CA ALA A 863 21.05 2.57 -24.97
C ALA A 863 21.17 3.84 -24.14
N ASP A 864 22.38 4.17 -23.71
CA ASP A 864 22.69 5.36 -22.93
C ASP A 864 23.61 6.29 -23.71
N ALA A 865 23.43 7.60 -23.52
CA ALA A 865 24.35 8.63 -24.00
C ALA A 865 24.46 9.78 -22.99
N GLY A 866 25.64 10.43 -22.96
CA GLY A 866 25.84 11.56 -22.06
C GLY A 866 27.13 12.28 -22.26
N ASP A 867 27.21 13.50 -21.72
CA ASP A 867 28.35 14.36 -21.70
C ASP A 867 28.35 15.33 -20.52
N ALA A 868 29.51 15.81 -20.15
CA ALA A 868 29.70 16.97 -19.31
C ALA A 868 30.70 17.94 -19.96
N TRP A 869 30.42 19.23 -19.92
CA TRP A 869 31.19 20.26 -20.62
C TRP A 869 31.21 21.57 -19.83
N GLU A 870 32.15 22.43 -20.19
CA GLU A 870 32.24 23.76 -19.59
C GLU A 870 31.32 24.78 -20.33
N PRO A 871 30.88 25.87 -19.65
CA PRO A 871 30.15 26.95 -20.29
C PRO A 871 30.97 27.56 -21.46
N GLY A 872 30.34 27.67 -22.62
CA GLY A 872 31.01 28.09 -23.87
C GLY A 872 31.37 26.92 -24.79
N GLU A 873 31.50 25.73 -24.30
CA GLU A 873 31.69 24.53 -25.10
C GLU A 873 30.35 23.99 -25.63
N ARG A 874 30.41 23.24 -26.74
CA ARG A 874 29.24 22.57 -27.29
C ARG A 874 29.07 21.20 -26.63
N ALA A 875 27.85 20.86 -26.26
CA ALA A 875 27.49 19.53 -25.80
C ALA A 875 27.78 18.47 -26.88
N ARG A 876 28.42 17.37 -26.49
CA ARG A 876 28.70 16.23 -27.35
C ARG A 876 28.10 14.96 -26.71
N LEU A 877 26.73 14.87 -26.67
CA LEU A 877 26.03 13.74 -26.02
C LEU A 877 26.51 12.36 -26.48
N HIS A 878 27.17 12.27 -27.60
CA HIS A 878 27.85 11.08 -28.10
C HIS A 878 29.22 10.80 -27.48
N ARG A 879 29.73 11.63 -26.57
CA ARG A 879 31.06 11.45 -25.94
C ARG A 879 31.11 10.19 -25.08
N LEU A 880 30.06 9.94 -24.30
CA LEU A 880 29.84 8.66 -23.65
C LEU A 880 28.60 8.01 -24.28
N ARG A 881 28.76 6.86 -24.90
CA ARG A 881 27.64 6.07 -25.46
C ARG A 881 27.84 4.62 -25.09
N SER A 882 26.76 3.97 -24.70
CA SER A 882 26.77 2.54 -24.43
C SER A 882 25.45 1.90 -24.84
N ALA A 883 25.50 0.60 -25.06
CA ALA A 883 24.31 -0.23 -25.21
C ALA A 883 24.48 -1.49 -24.36
N GLY A 884 23.41 -2.13 -23.99
CA GLY A 884 23.48 -3.32 -23.16
C GLY A 884 22.14 -3.95 -22.87
N ALA A 885 22.21 -4.93 -21.99
CA ALA A 885 21.04 -5.66 -21.53
C ALA A 885 21.08 -5.85 -20.01
N GLU A 886 19.92 -5.92 -19.42
CA GLU A 886 19.71 -6.21 -18.00
C GLU A 886 18.71 -7.34 -17.84
N LEU A 887 18.97 -8.23 -16.89
CA LEU A 887 17.98 -9.10 -16.27
C LEU A 887 17.53 -8.46 -14.96
N VAL A 888 16.24 -8.34 -14.78
CA VAL A 888 15.62 -7.74 -13.60
C VAL A 888 14.81 -8.81 -12.89
N ALA A 889 15.09 -9.02 -11.61
CA ALA A 889 14.36 -9.94 -10.76
C ALA A 889 13.71 -9.14 -9.61
N ASP A 890 12.36 -9.19 -9.53
CA ASP A 890 11.65 -8.76 -8.35
C ASP A 890 11.61 -9.95 -7.38
N VAL A 891 12.28 -9.80 -6.27
CA VAL A 891 12.45 -10.84 -5.25
C VAL A 891 11.87 -10.36 -3.92
N THR A 892 11.50 -11.30 -3.07
CA THR A 892 11.14 -11.03 -1.68
C THR A 892 12.20 -11.60 -0.75
N VAL A 893 12.55 -10.86 0.29
CA VAL A 893 13.37 -11.35 1.41
C VAL A 893 12.57 -11.22 2.70
N SER A 894 12.90 -12.04 3.69
CA SER A 894 12.10 -12.09 4.95
C SER A 894 10.59 -12.26 4.69
N TYR A 895 10.24 -13.06 3.68
CA TYR A 895 8.92 -13.36 3.11
C TYR A 895 8.24 -12.19 2.38
N ASP A 896 8.18 -10.98 2.97
CA ASP A 896 7.30 -9.89 2.51
C ASP A 896 8.03 -8.60 2.12
N VAL A 897 9.37 -8.55 2.25
CA VAL A 897 10.15 -7.37 1.88
C VAL A 897 10.53 -7.43 0.40
N PRO A 898 9.91 -6.65 -0.48
CA PRO A 898 10.22 -6.66 -1.90
C PRO A 898 11.54 -5.94 -2.16
N LEU A 899 12.36 -6.53 -3.01
CA LEU A 899 13.59 -5.96 -3.52
C LEU A 899 13.65 -6.19 -5.03
N ARG A 900 14.29 -5.26 -5.74
CA ARG A 900 14.56 -5.39 -7.18
C ARG A 900 16.04 -5.58 -7.40
N LEU A 901 16.43 -6.75 -7.90
CA LEU A 901 17.78 -7.08 -8.31
C LEU A 901 17.94 -6.86 -9.81
N ARG A 902 18.95 -6.12 -10.22
CA ARG A 902 19.29 -5.88 -11.62
C ARG A 902 20.70 -6.41 -11.88
N VAL A 903 20.84 -7.29 -12.84
CA VAL A 903 22.13 -7.81 -13.30
C VAL A 903 22.27 -7.44 -14.77
N GLY A 904 23.28 -6.69 -15.11
CA GLY A 904 23.42 -6.15 -16.46
C GLY A 904 24.84 -6.18 -17.00
N VAL A 905 24.93 -6.08 -18.31
CA VAL A 905 26.15 -5.86 -19.06
C VAL A 905 25.97 -4.65 -19.96
N ALA A 906 26.94 -3.77 -19.98
CA ALA A 906 26.98 -2.57 -20.80
C ALA A 906 28.27 -2.51 -21.60
N GLU A 907 28.13 -2.39 -22.92
CA GLU A 907 29.25 -2.20 -23.86
C GLU A 907 29.44 -0.70 -24.15
N PRO A 908 30.60 -0.13 -23.82
CA PRO A 908 30.93 1.23 -24.28
C PRO A 908 31.07 1.30 -25.80
N LEU A 909 30.30 2.16 -26.45
CA LEU A 909 30.34 2.40 -27.90
C LEU A 909 31.30 3.52 -28.31
N ALA A 910 31.79 4.29 -27.34
CA ALA A 910 32.85 5.29 -27.52
C ALA A 910 34.03 4.98 -26.58
N SER A 911 35.23 5.34 -26.96
CA SER A 911 36.40 5.13 -26.11
C SER A 911 36.28 5.91 -24.80
N PRO A 912 36.56 5.27 -23.65
CA PRO A 912 36.53 5.99 -22.39
C PRO A 912 37.54 7.14 -22.38
N PRO A 913 37.28 8.28 -21.76
CA PRO A 913 38.26 9.33 -21.57
C PRO A 913 39.50 8.81 -20.85
N GLY A 914 40.71 9.26 -21.26
CA GLY A 914 41.98 8.81 -20.71
C GLY A 914 42.57 7.58 -21.38
N GLY A 915 42.04 7.14 -22.54
CA GLY A 915 42.64 6.10 -23.39
C GLY A 915 42.46 4.66 -22.91
N ALA A 916 41.59 4.43 -21.94
CA ALA A 916 41.26 3.08 -21.50
C ALA A 916 40.65 2.25 -22.63
N ALA A 917 40.94 0.94 -22.69
CA ALA A 917 40.36 0.05 -23.66
C ALA A 917 38.83 -0.07 -23.45
N ARG A 918 38.08 -0.10 -24.56
CA ARG A 918 36.64 -0.45 -24.52
C ARG A 918 36.51 -1.90 -24.11
N ARG A 919 35.78 -2.15 -23.05
CA ARG A 919 35.45 -3.52 -22.57
C ARG A 919 34.05 -3.52 -22.02
N PRO A 920 33.27 -4.58 -22.26
CA PRO A 920 32.00 -4.78 -21.60
C PRO A 920 32.16 -4.72 -20.09
N GLN A 921 31.26 -4.02 -19.42
CA GLN A 921 31.23 -3.92 -17.96
C GLN A 921 29.96 -4.59 -17.41
N GLY A 922 30.18 -5.66 -16.62
CA GLY A 922 29.15 -6.28 -15.83
C GLY A 922 28.88 -5.48 -14.56
N TYR A 923 27.64 -5.45 -14.13
CA TYR A 923 27.23 -4.81 -12.88
C TYR A 923 26.04 -5.48 -12.23
N VAL A 924 25.94 -5.32 -10.92
CA VAL A 924 24.79 -5.71 -10.11
C VAL A 924 24.29 -4.47 -9.39
N ALA A 925 23.01 -4.23 -9.43
CA ALA A 925 22.37 -3.14 -8.73
C ALA A 925 21.18 -3.66 -7.92
N LEU A 926 21.09 -3.23 -6.67
CA LEU A 926 19.95 -3.50 -5.79
C LEU A 926 19.13 -2.21 -5.68
N ALA A 927 17.86 -2.29 -6.00
CA ALA A 927 16.94 -1.16 -5.90
C ALA A 927 15.68 -1.57 -5.13
N ALA A 928 15.06 -0.61 -4.44
CA ALA A 928 13.74 -0.85 -3.86
C ALA A 928 12.63 -0.55 -4.86
N ASP A 929 12.79 0.47 -5.70
CA ASP A 929 11.95 0.85 -6.84
C ASP A 929 12.64 1.91 -7.71
N PHE A 930 12.12 2.11 -8.94
CA PHE A 930 12.60 3.18 -9.82
C PHE A 930 12.03 4.53 -9.44
#